data_5e6a3abc764bcea73af2bb13556ff8a8
#
_entry.id   5e6a3abc764bcea73af2bb13556ff8a8
#
_cell.length_a   1.000
_cell.length_b   1.000
_cell.length_c   1.000
_cell.angle_alpha   90.00
_cell.angle_beta   90.00
_cell.angle_gamma   90.00
#
_symmetry.space_group_name_H-M   'P 1'
#
loop_
_entity.id
_entity.type
_entity.pdbx_description
1 polymer ?
#
loop_
_entity_poly.entity_id
_entity_poly.type
_entity_poly.pdbx_seq_one_letter_code
_entity_poly.pdbx_strand_id
1 'polypeptide(L)'
;MDIINDYNKLLCKIIRNNHRGIVVLSGKDYFDILSNLLKIYYEKIKNFKDKIKTLYISEDFNGDYLYRFEKLEEKIDFLDIEIIKYKDSKRILGKTYDILILDMYKSLTPDYIGRIIETLSGIGIAFFLIKDFEHFEENYTTFHEHLLTPPYKLEDVKKYFEYRFKNKLLQYDNIIIYDTEKGLIKRINDECILEEAYPPGRKKILLPDDRKFSDRIYKLCLTQDQVNVLSLLENLLNDEKSIYLIIADRGRGKSASLGLAISGISEILLNSKKVYDIGITSPEFTNVETLFEFLKLGLNKNNIKYKEISQMKIVINNKIYIEYRKPSEILGKKYDILFVDEAAGIGINILLEYIKKYDKIIFSSTIHGYEGAGRSFSVKFLKYLNSLKDFKIYKYNMIEPIRYNEQDPIENWLYDTLLLDSESSEVNESDKELIKNKDARFYKIPMKEWFYNDDPKLKNFVGIYILAHYQNRPNDIAMLADAPHHDAFVLELSNGKIVNGIHIAYEGGIDEDTIDKMLKDYKPKGNIIPDIIVKHYRIKEFAKLKGLRIVRIATIPEIQGMGLGSLSLDKLYNWAKENNYDWIGSSFGITYELLNFWQKNNFVLVHLSPEKNKVSGEYSGIVIKPINEGSEKMVKKLNYEFRWRLINQISDVYFDLPPELILKMLETPYKFKPHYKLNLTDNQIERLEGYLSSPMTYEAAADVVKLLYIYYLLYTEKDKPKIDKEELLIGKFLLSWSFAKISDYFKIKKFEARKVIKRDIKIIYNWLFK
;
A
#
# COMPACT_ATOMS: atom_id res chain seq x y z
N MET A 1 12.29 -42.33 16.51
CA MET A 1 10.96 -42.67 17.07
C MET A 1 10.21 -41.50 17.66
N ASP A 2 10.88 -40.56 18.29
CA ASP A 2 10.20 -39.44 18.95
C ASP A 2 9.37 -38.53 18.03
N ILE A 3 9.90 -38.16 16.85
CA ILE A 3 9.19 -37.25 15.94
C ILE A 3 7.86 -37.85 15.42
N ILE A 4 7.80 -39.17 15.15
CA ILE A 4 6.59 -39.83 14.63
C ILE A 4 5.45 -39.75 15.66
N ASN A 5 5.77 -39.92 16.94
CA ASN A 5 4.76 -39.83 18.00
C ASN A 5 4.21 -38.38 18.11
N ASP A 6 5.07 -37.38 18.15
CA ASP A 6 4.67 -35.98 18.19
C ASP A 6 3.91 -35.57 16.90
N TYR A 7 4.31 -36.09 15.75
CA TYR A 7 3.61 -35.87 14.48
C TYR A 7 2.21 -36.48 14.47
N ASN A 8 2.04 -37.69 15.00
CA ASN A 8 0.71 -38.31 15.16
C ASN A 8 -0.19 -37.45 16.07
N LYS A 9 0.35 -36.90 17.16
CA LYS A 9 -0.37 -35.98 18.03
C LYS A 9 -0.76 -34.69 17.29
N LEU A 10 0.17 -34.10 16.51
CA LEU A 10 -0.12 -32.95 15.66
C LEU A 10 -1.27 -33.27 14.67
N LEU A 11 -1.15 -34.38 13.92
CA LEU A 11 -2.19 -34.79 12.97
C LEU A 11 -3.54 -34.96 13.66
N CYS A 12 -3.58 -35.65 14.80
CA CYS A 12 -4.78 -35.80 15.57
C CYS A 12 -5.43 -34.46 15.93
N LYS A 13 -4.63 -33.50 16.45
CA LYS A 13 -5.09 -32.20 16.87
C LYS A 13 -5.63 -31.37 15.70
N ILE A 14 -4.91 -31.33 14.56
CA ILE A 14 -5.35 -30.57 13.39
C ILE A 14 -6.57 -31.21 12.70
N ILE A 15 -6.72 -32.54 12.70
CA ILE A 15 -7.89 -33.22 12.17
C ILE A 15 -9.13 -32.90 13.01
N ARG A 16 -9.06 -33.06 14.35
CA ARG A 16 -10.20 -32.80 15.24
C ARG A 16 -10.71 -31.34 15.16
N ASN A 17 -9.82 -30.40 14.96
CA ASN A 17 -10.17 -28.97 14.96
C ASN A 17 -10.32 -28.37 13.56
N ASN A 18 -10.01 -29.11 12.49
CA ASN A 18 -9.86 -28.58 11.13
C ASN A 18 -8.89 -27.37 11.09
N HIS A 19 -7.79 -27.48 11.85
CA HIS A 19 -6.72 -26.48 11.91
C HIS A 19 -5.54 -26.87 11.00
N ARG A 20 -4.54 -25.98 10.91
CA ARG A 20 -3.30 -26.19 10.16
C ARG A 20 -2.15 -26.55 11.08
N GLY A 21 -1.08 -27.11 10.52
CA GLY A 21 0.15 -27.42 11.24
C GLY A 21 1.42 -27.01 10.51
N ILE A 22 2.51 -26.84 11.24
CA ILE A 22 3.85 -26.61 10.70
C ILE A 22 4.80 -27.68 11.27
N VAL A 23 5.66 -28.21 10.41
CA VAL A 23 6.78 -29.07 10.80
C VAL A 23 8.08 -28.45 10.25
N VAL A 24 8.95 -28.06 11.14
CA VAL A 24 10.28 -27.55 10.80
C VAL A 24 11.27 -28.69 10.84
N LEU A 25 11.94 -28.95 9.72
CA LEU A 25 13.02 -29.92 9.61
C LEU A 25 14.34 -29.20 9.41
N SER A 26 15.21 -29.30 10.40
CA SER A 26 16.55 -28.70 10.43
C SER A 26 17.63 -29.74 10.15
N GLY A 27 18.66 -29.34 9.41
CA GLY A 27 19.80 -30.20 9.07
C GLY A 27 19.81 -30.66 7.60
N LYS A 28 20.75 -31.53 7.27
CA LYS A 28 21.00 -31.98 5.88
C LYS A 28 20.26 -33.27 5.50
N ASP A 29 20.06 -34.16 6.46
CA ASP A 29 19.55 -35.53 6.22
C ASP A 29 18.07 -35.70 6.61
N TYR A 30 17.21 -34.76 6.20
CA TYR A 30 15.79 -34.76 6.48
C TYR A 30 14.94 -35.62 5.50
N PHE A 31 15.49 -36.08 4.38
CA PHE A 31 14.73 -36.67 3.27
C PHE A 31 13.90 -37.89 3.67
N ASP A 32 14.50 -38.85 4.40
CA ASP A 32 13.81 -40.05 4.86
C ASP A 32 12.74 -39.73 5.91
N ILE A 33 13.05 -38.79 6.80
CA ILE A 33 12.10 -38.33 7.83
C ILE A 33 10.90 -37.66 7.15
N LEU A 34 11.14 -36.71 6.25
CA LEU A 34 10.09 -36.00 5.51
C LEU A 34 9.22 -37.00 4.72
N SER A 35 9.84 -37.93 3.98
CA SER A 35 9.11 -38.96 3.24
C SER A 35 8.20 -39.80 4.14
N ASN A 36 8.70 -40.22 5.31
CA ASN A 36 7.91 -41.00 6.26
C ASN A 36 6.74 -40.18 6.83
N LEU A 37 6.97 -38.93 7.20
CA LEU A 37 5.90 -38.04 7.70
C LEU A 37 4.83 -37.80 6.62
N LEU A 38 5.23 -37.61 5.38
CA LEU A 38 4.33 -37.43 4.23
C LEU A 38 3.53 -38.72 3.95
N LYS A 39 4.13 -39.92 4.09
CA LYS A 39 3.41 -41.19 3.97
C LYS A 39 2.35 -41.35 5.07
N ILE A 40 2.70 -41.05 6.33
CA ILE A 40 1.73 -41.09 7.44
C ILE A 40 0.56 -40.12 7.17
N TYR A 41 0.86 -38.89 6.71
CA TYR A 41 -0.16 -37.92 6.33
C TYR A 41 -1.05 -38.47 5.23
N TYR A 42 -0.47 -38.94 4.13
CA TYR A 42 -1.18 -39.46 2.97
C TYR A 42 -2.10 -40.62 3.35
N GLU A 43 -1.61 -41.61 4.09
CA GLU A 43 -2.40 -42.77 4.53
C GLU A 43 -3.58 -42.39 5.40
N LYS A 44 -3.44 -41.37 6.25
CA LYS A 44 -4.56 -40.91 7.11
C LYS A 44 -5.54 -40.03 6.35
N ILE A 45 -5.07 -39.09 5.52
CA ILE A 45 -5.93 -38.08 4.90
C ILE A 45 -6.66 -38.59 3.67
N LYS A 46 -6.14 -39.61 2.95
CA LYS A 46 -6.84 -40.24 1.83
C LYS A 46 -8.25 -40.78 2.21
N ASN A 47 -8.50 -41.01 3.50
CA ASN A 47 -9.80 -41.42 3.99
C ASN A 47 -10.82 -40.27 4.05
N PHE A 48 -10.38 -39.03 3.97
CA PHE A 48 -11.19 -37.80 4.07
C PHE A 48 -11.21 -36.97 2.80
N LYS A 49 -10.20 -37.14 1.92
CA LYS A 49 -10.03 -36.35 0.69
C LYS A 49 -9.65 -37.26 -0.48
N ASP A 50 -10.35 -37.11 -1.59
CA ASP A 50 -10.10 -37.89 -2.81
C ASP A 50 -8.75 -37.51 -3.47
N LYS A 51 -8.29 -36.27 -3.26
CA LYS A 51 -7.09 -35.73 -3.89
C LYS A 51 -6.32 -34.85 -2.90
N ILE A 52 -5.03 -35.15 -2.70
CA ILE A 52 -4.11 -34.36 -1.88
C ILE A 52 -3.27 -33.50 -2.79
N LYS A 53 -3.37 -32.18 -2.65
CA LYS A 53 -2.62 -31.21 -3.43
C LYS A 53 -1.37 -30.77 -2.69
N THR A 54 -0.22 -30.96 -3.31
CA THR A 54 1.08 -30.62 -2.72
C THR A 54 1.74 -29.50 -3.53
N LEU A 55 2.35 -28.54 -2.83
CA LEU A 55 3.19 -27.51 -3.42
C LEU A 55 4.61 -27.61 -2.86
N TYR A 56 5.59 -27.71 -3.75
CA TYR A 56 7.00 -27.52 -3.43
C TYR A 56 7.47 -26.14 -3.92
N ILE A 57 8.15 -25.41 -3.05
CA ILE A 57 8.59 -24.06 -3.35
C ILE A 57 10.04 -23.82 -2.93
N SER A 58 10.82 -23.24 -3.83
CA SER A 58 12.24 -22.94 -3.62
C SER A 58 12.63 -21.62 -4.27
N GLU A 59 13.81 -21.09 -3.96
CA GLU A 59 14.35 -19.86 -4.57
C GLU A 59 14.67 -20.07 -6.04
N ASP A 60 15.30 -21.18 -6.36
CA ASP A 60 15.64 -21.58 -7.72
C ASP A 60 15.55 -23.12 -7.86
N PHE A 61 15.77 -23.62 -9.08
CA PHE A 61 15.87 -25.06 -9.41
C PHE A 61 17.18 -25.34 -10.16
N ASN A 62 18.28 -24.81 -9.62
CA ASN A 62 19.65 -25.02 -10.13
C ASN A 62 20.57 -25.44 -8.97
N GLY A 63 21.66 -26.16 -9.26
CA GLY A 63 22.68 -26.53 -8.28
C GLY A 63 22.09 -27.25 -7.06
N ASP A 64 22.40 -26.76 -5.86
CA ASP A 64 21.96 -27.37 -4.59
C ASP A 64 20.44 -27.44 -4.44
N TYR A 65 19.67 -26.50 -5.03
CA TYR A 65 18.20 -26.49 -4.95
C TYR A 65 17.62 -27.63 -5.80
N LEU A 66 18.14 -27.84 -7.00
CA LEU A 66 17.73 -28.95 -7.89
C LEU A 66 18.08 -30.28 -7.24
N TYR A 67 19.29 -30.44 -6.74
CA TYR A 67 19.74 -31.66 -6.04
C TYR A 67 18.83 -32.04 -4.87
N ARG A 68 18.44 -31.06 -4.04
CA ARG A 68 17.53 -31.32 -2.91
C ARG A 68 16.13 -31.72 -3.40
N PHE A 69 15.64 -31.09 -4.46
CA PHE A 69 14.34 -31.42 -5.00
C PHE A 69 14.33 -32.84 -5.63
N GLU A 70 15.29 -33.15 -6.49
CA GLU A 70 15.38 -34.47 -7.14
C GLU A 70 15.52 -35.61 -6.12
N LYS A 71 16.36 -35.41 -5.09
CA LYS A 71 16.52 -36.40 -4.01
C LYS A 71 15.24 -36.59 -3.17
N LEU A 72 14.42 -35.57 -3.06
CA LEU A 72 13.12 -35.64 -2.39
C LEU A 72 12.08 -36.29 -3.30
N GLU A 73 12.00 -35.90 -4.58
CA GLU A 73 11.03 -36.39 -5.56
C GLU A 73 11.08 -37.91 -5.70
N GLU A 74 12.29 -38.50 -5.73
CA GLU A 74 12.49 -39.96 -5.74
C GLU A 74 11.81 -40.70 -4.58
N LYS A 75 11.59 -39.99 -3.44
CA LYS A 75 11.05 -40.58 -2.20
C LYS A 75 9.56 -40.30 -1.99
N ILE A 76 8.97 -39.37 -2.76
CA ILE A 76 7.58 -38.91 -2.62
C ILE A 76 6.78 -39.00 -3.93
N ASP A 77 7.10 -39.99 -4.73
CA ASP A 77 6.48 -40.32 -6.04
C ASP A 77 4.96 -40.57 -5.95
N PHE A 78 4.45 -40.85 -4.74
CA PHE A 78 3.02 -41.04 -4.46
C PHE A 78 2.22 -39.73 -4.36
N LEU A 79 2.85 -38.56 -4.46
CA LEU A 79 2.22 -37.21 -4.37
C LEU A 79 2.21 -36.53 -5.74
N ASP A 80 1.10 -35.85 -6.02
CA ASP A 80 0.98 -34.91 -7.16
C ASP A 80 1.50 -33.54 -6.71
N ILE A 81 2.66 -33.11 -7.23
CA ILE A 81 3.39 -31.95 -6.75
C ILE A 81 3.40 -30.85 -7.78
N GLU A 82 2.84 -29.69 -7.44
CA GLU A 82 3.06 -28.44 -8.16
C GLU A 82 4.37 -27.79 -7.66
N ILE A 83 5.20 -27.33 -8.60
CA ILE A 83 6.52 -26.77 -8.31
C ILE A 83 6.55 -25.32 -8.76
N ILE A 84 6.97 -24.40 -7.87
CA ILE A 84 7.12 -22.98 -8.20
C ILE A 84 8.34 -22.36 -7.52
N LYS A 85 8.80 -21.21 -8.04
CA LYS A 85 9.79 -20.36 -7.37
C LYS A 85 9.09 -19.38 -6.43
N TYR A 86 9.75 -18.97 -5.33
CA TYR A 86 9.21 -17.97 -4.39
C TYR A 86 8.74 -16.68 -5.08
N LYS A 87 9.48 -16.18 -6.07
CA LYS A 87 9.11 -14.97 -6.84
C LYS A 87 7.79 -15.11 -7.60
N ASP A 88 7.41 -16.33 -7.94
CA ASP A 88 6.17 -16.67 -8.67
C ASP A 88 4.97 -16.91 -7.72
N SER A 89 5.14 -16.73 -6.40
CA SER A 89 4.11 -16.97 -5.39
C SER A 89 2.79 -16.23 -5.61
N LYS A 90 2.76 -15.20 -6.44
CA LYS A 90 1.50 -14.56 -6.86
C LYS A 90 0.59 -15.49 -7.67
N ARG A 91 1.14 -16.48 -8.39
CA ARG A 91 0.38 -17.41 -9.25
C ARG A 91 -0.45 -18.43 -8.46
N ILE A 92 -0.16 -18.61 -7.18
CA ILE A 92 -0.92 -19.52 -6.31
C ILE A 92 -2.00 -18.83 -5.50
N LEU A 93 -2.16 -17.52 -5.64
CA LEU A 93 -3.24 -16.78 -4.98
C LEU A 93 -4.59 -17.33 -5.43
N GLY A 94 -5.49 -17.61 -4.49
CA GLY A 94 -6.78 -18.25 -4.75
C GLY A 94 -6.74 -19.79 -4.78
N LYS A 95 -5.59 -20.43 -4.99
CA LYS A 95 -5.45 -21.88 -4.88
C LYS A 95 -5.42 -22.34 -3.43
N THR A 96 -5.64 -23.64 -3.22
CA THR A 96 -5.61 -24.29 -1.90
C THR A 96 -4.79 -25.57 -2.00
N TYR A 97 -3.89 -25.78 -1.04
CA TYR A 97 -3.01 -26.93 -0.93
C TYR A 97 -3.18 -27.60 0.42
N ASP A 98 -2.94 -28.92 0.47
CA ASP A 98 -2.98 -29.73 1.69
C ASP A 98 -1.58 -29.90 2.29
N ILE A 99 -0.56 -29.85 1.44
CA ILE A 99 0.84 -29.94 1.84
C ILE A 99 1.60 -28.78 1.17
N LEU A 100 2.36 -28.07 1.98
CA LEU A 100 3.35 -27.08 1.52
C LEU A 100 4.75 -27.55 1.93
N ILE A 101 5.70 -27.59 1.00
CA ILE A 101 7.09 -27.88 1.27
C ILE A 101 7.92 -26.66 0.87
N LEU A 102 8.46 -25.94 1.84
CA LEU A 102 9.20 -24.70 1.66
C LEU A 102 10.69 -24.94 1.87
N ASP A 103 11.48 -24.88 0.81
CA ASP A 103 12.94 -24.88 0.89
C ASP A 103 13.43 -23.49 1.34
N MET A 104 13.71 -23.37 2.65
CA MET A 104 14.11 -22.13 3.30
C MET A 104 15.61 -22.02 3.59
N TYR A 105 16.45 -22.81 2.93
CA TYR A 105 17.89 -22.83 3.18
C TYR A 105 18.58 -21.46 2.99
N LYS A 106 18.06 -20.65 2.04
CA LYS A 106 18.56 -19.29 1.78
C LYS A 106 17.41 -18.30 1.56
N SER A 107 16.17 -18.69 1.85
CA SER A 107 15.00 -17.90 1.50
C SER A 107 14.12 -17.65 2.72
N LEU A 108 14.07 -16.41 3.16
CA LEU A 108 13.06 -15.93 4.11
C LEU A 108 12.64 -14.52 3.68
N THR A 109 11.64 -14.45 2.80
CA THR A 109 11.04 -13.19 2.38
C THR A 109 9.65 -13.08 2.99
N PRO A 110 9.37 -12.14 3.88
CA PRO A 110 8.12 -12.07 4.64
C PRO A 110 6.86 -12.07 3.76
N ASP A 111 6.85 -11.30 2.67
CA ASP A 111 5.73 -11.26 1.70
C ASP A 111 5.45 -12.62 1.08
N TYR A 112 6.47 -13.44 0.83
CA TYR A 112 6.28 -14.77 0.25
C TYR A 112 5.69 -15.72 1.28
N ILE A 113 6.21 -15.72 2.51
CA ILE A 113 5.69 -16.53 3.61
C ILE A 113 4.21 -16.23 3.83
N GLY A 114 3.84 -14.93 3.91
CA GLY A 114 2.44 -14.51 4.06
C GLY A 114 1.54 -15.09 2.97
N ARG A 115 1.94 -15.00 1.70
CA ARG A 115 1.15 -15.52 0.57
C ARG A 115 1.02 -17.03 0.57
N ILE A 116 2.11 -17.73 0.84
CA ILE A 116 2.17 -19.19 0.72
C ILE A 116 1.38 -19.86 1.84
N ILE A 117 1.61 -19.47 3.09
CA ILE A 117 0.95 -20.08 4.26
C ILE A 117 -0.57 -19.87 4.23
N GLU A 118 -1.06 -18.78 3.67
CA GLU A 118 -2.50 -18.57 3.51
C GLU A 118 -3.15 -19.51 2.50
N THR A 119 -2.39 -20.20 1.64
CA THR A 119 -2.94 -21.18 0.69
C THR A 119 -3.15 -22.56 1.32
N LEU A 120 -2.65 -22.78 2.54
CA LEU A 120 -2.78 -24.05 3.26
C LEU A 120 -4.23 -24.27 3.73
N SER A 121 -4.78 -25.46 3.44
CA SER A 121 -6.13 -25.87 3.87
C SER A 121 -6.17 -26.26 5.35
N GLY A 122 -7.36 -26.34 5.93
CA GLY A 122 -7.56 -27.05 7.20
C GLY A 122 -7.10 -28.49 7.08
N ILE A 123 -6.56 -29.02 8.17
CA ILE A 123 -5.88 -30.32 8.26
C ILE A 123 -4.54 -30.33 7.47
N GLY A 124 -4.20 -29.26 6.75
CA GLY A 124 -2.97 -29.17 5.99
C GLY A 124 -1.74 -28.93 6.84
N ILE A 125 -0.57 -29.30 6.30
CA ILE A 125 0.73 -29.14 6.95
C ILE A 125 1.72 -28.42 6.04
N ALA A 126 2.42 -27.42 6.59
CA ALA A 126 3.57 -26.82 5.97
C ALA A 126 4.88 -27.37 6.54
N PHE A 127 5.73 -27.89 5.67
CA PHE A 127 7.07 -28.35 6.02
C PHE A 127 8.07 -27.24 5.67
N PHE A 128 8.82 -26.76 6.69
CA PHE A 128 9.90 -25.79 6.53
C PHE A 128 11.23 -26.53 6.56
N LEU A 129 11.94 -26.53 5.45
CA LEU A 129 13.26 -27.15 5.33
C LEU A 129 14.32 -26.07 5.58
N ILE A 130 15.04 -26.18 6.69
CA ILE A 130 16.04 -25.20 7.13
C ILE A 130 17.39 -25.87 7.31
N LYS A 131 18.46 -25.10 7.07
CA LYS A 131 19.84 -25.63 7.20
C LYS A 131 20.23 -25.91 8.65
N ASP A 132 19.94 -24.95 9.53
CA ASP A 132 20.27 -24.99 10.97
C ASP A 132 19.28 -24.11 11.72
N PHE A 133 18.44 -24.69 12.57
CA PHE A 133 17.46 -23.94 13.33
C PHE A 133 18.08 -23.21 14.52
N GLU A 134 19.10 -23.75 15.14
CA GLU A 134 19.73 -23.15 16.32
C GLU A 134 20.43 -21.84 15.96
N HIS A 135 21.14 -21.82 14.82
CA HIS A 135 21.83 -20.65 14.29
C HIS A 135 21.09 -20.02 13.10
N PHE A 136 19.76 -20.13 13.09
CA PHE A 136 18.94 -19.65 11.98
C PHE A 136 19.15 -18.16 11.69
N GLU A 137 19.22 -17.34 12.75
CA GLU A 137 19.47 -15.91 12.69
C GLU A 137 20.91 -15.54 12.27
N GLU A 138 21.82 -16.46 12.18
CA GLU A 138 23.19 -16.21 11.70
C GLU A 138 23.30 -16.30 10.17
N ASN A 139 22.32 -16.94 9.52
CA ASN A 139 22.33 -17.15 8.09
C ASN A 139 21.95 -15.88 7.32
N TYR A 140 22.59 -15.65 6.18
CA TYR A 140 22.16 -14.63 5.22
C TYR A 140 21.19 -15.25 4.22
N THR A 141 20.12 -14.50 3.93
CA THR A 141 19.09 -14.89 2.97
C THR A 141 19.19 -14.05 1.70
N THR A 142 18.55 -14.48 0.61
CA THR A 142 18.43 -13.69 -0.62
C THR A 142 17.73 -12.36 -0.37
N PHE A 143 16.84 -12.28 0.64
CA PHE A 143 16.22 -11.05 1.05
C PHE A 143 17.22 -10.03 1.57
N HIS A 144 18.20 -10.47 2.38
CA HIS A 144 19.28 -9.62 2.89
C HIS A 144 20.13 -9.01 1.77
N GLU A 145 20.42 -9.77 0.71
CA GLU A 145 21.14 -9.24 -0.46
C GLU A 145 20.37 -8.12 -1.15
N HIS A 146 19.03 -8.17 -1.11
CA HIS A 146 18.17 -7.12 -1.65
C HIS A 146 18.10 -5.86 -0.79
N LEU A 147 18.46 -5.96 0.50
CA LEU A 147 18.51 -4.82 1.42
C LEU A 147 19.78 -3.98 1.29
N LEU A 148 20.80 -4.48 0.58
CA LEU A 148 22.09 -3.79 0.48
C LEU A 148 22.00 -2.54 -0.40
N THR A 149 22.54 -1.45 0.13
CA THR A 149 22.76 -0.19 -0.57
C THR A 149 24.16 0.35 -0.26
N PRO A 150 24.92 0.87 -1.22
CA PRO A 150 26.21 1.47 -0.93
C PRO A 150 26.08 2.61 0.12
N PRO A 151 27.02 2.71 1.09
CA PRO A 151 28.28 1.96 1.18
C PRO A 151 28.22 0.65 1.98
N TYR A 152 27.01 0.21 2.43
CA TYR A 152 26.83 -0.94 3.31
C TYR A 152 27.12 -2.27 2.62
N LYS A 153 27.62 -3.23 3.44
CA LYS A 153 27.93 -4.60 3.03
C LYS A 153 27.01 -5.60 3.71
N LEU A 154 27.10 -6.87 3.31
CA LEU A 154 26.26 -7.94 3.85
C LEU A 154 26.45 -8.14 5.36
N GLU A 155 27.65 -7.93 5.86
CA GLU A 155 28.01 -8.01 7.29
C GLU A 155 27.33 -6.92 8.16
N ASP A 156 26.87 -5.81 7.54
CA ASP A 156 26.16 -4.72 8.23
C ASP A 156 24.67 -5.01 8.43
N VAL A 157 24.13 -6.04 7.79
CA VAL A 157 22.70 -6.42 7.89
C VAL A 157 22.40 -6.95 9.30
N LYS A 158 21.30 -6.48 9.91
CA LYS A 158 21.01 -6.73 11.36
C LYS A 158 20.31 -8.06 11.48
N LYS A 159 19.49 -8.68 10.98
CA LYS A 159 18.83 -10.01 11.15
C LYS A 159 17.87 -10.09 12.35
N TYR A 160 17.23 -8.99 12.70
CA TYR A 160 16.25 -8.96 13.79
C TYR A 160 14.92 -9.63 13.40
N PHE A 161 14.59 -9.62 12.12
CA PHE A 161 13.39 -10.31 11.63
C PHE A 161 13.55 -11.84 11.70
N GLU A 162 14.74 -12.39 11.36
CA GLU A 162 15.03 -13.82 11.47
C GLU A 162 14.92 -14.30 12.91
N TYR A 163 15.43 -13.52 13.86
CA TYR A 163 15.30 -13.83 15.28
C TYR A 163 13.82 -13.88 15.69
N ARG A 164 13.01 -12.88 15.28
CA ARG A 164 11.57 -12.88 15.55
C ARG A 164 10.88 -14.10 14.95
N PHE A 165 11.16 -14.42 13.70
CA PHE A 165 10.59 -15.57 13.00
C PHE A 165 10.86 -16.87 13.75
N LYS A 166 12.12 -17.10 14.12
CA LYS A 166 12.54 -18.26 14.93
C LYS A 166 11.82 -18.33 16.26
N ASN A 167 11.76 -17.22 17.01
CA ASN A 167 11.10 -17.18 18.31
C ASN A 167 9.60 -17.44 18.23
N LYS A 168 8.92 -16.89 17.21
CA LYS A 168 7.49 -17.12 17.03
C LYS A 168 7.19 -18.58 16.66
N LEU A 169 8.05 -19.27 15.94
CA LEU A 169 7.92 -20.72 15.74
C LEU A 169 7.98 -21.51 17.05
N LEU A 170 8.78 -21.06 18.01
CA LEU A 170 8.87 -21.69 19.34
C LEU A 170 7.66 -21.42 20.22
N GLN A 171 6.96 -20.28 20.05
CA GLN A 171 5.90 -19.84 20.96
C GLN A 171 4.51 -20.44 20.62
N TYR A 172 4.21 -20.67 19.36
CA TYR A 172 2.85 -21.03 18.91
C TYR A 172 2.60 -22.55 18.87
N ASP A 173 1.37 -22.94 19.13
CA ASP A 173 0.89 -24.32 19.02
C ASP A 173 0.81 -24.84 17.58
N ASN A 174 0.60 -26.17 17.42
CA ASN A 174 0.56 -26.88 16.15
C ASN A 174 1.86 -26.77 15.32
N ILE A 175 2.99 -26.54 15.98
CA ILE A 175 4.32 -26.45 15.37
C ILE A 175 5.27 -27.46 16.02
N ILE A 176 5.83 -28.35 15.19
CA ILE A 176 6.94 -29.26 15.58
C ILE A 176 8.25 -28.70 15.02
N ILE A 177 9.30 -28.77 15.81
CA ILE A 177 10.65 -28.44 15.35
C ILE A 177 11.54 -29.65 15.66
N TYR A 178 12.13 -30.18 14.60
CA TYR A 178 13.01 -31.35 14.67
C TYR A 178 14.33 -31.05 13.96
N ASP A 179 15.41 -31.34 14.66
CA ASP A 179 16.76 -31.28 14.12
C ASP A 179 17.27 -32.67 13.84
N THR A 180 17.85 -32.94 12.66
CA THR A 180 18.25 -34.26 12.22
C THR A 180 19.42 -34.83 13.05
N GLU A 181 20.19 -33.96 13.73
CA GLU A 181 21.33 -34.36 14.58
C GLU A 181 20.97 -34.36 16.07
N LYS A 182 20.16 -33.38 16.52
CA LYS A 182 19.81 -33.14 17.94
C LYS A 182 18.47 -33.73 18.37
N GLY A 183 17.61 -34.11 17.43
CA GLY A 183 16.29 -34.64 17.71
C GLY A 183 15.22 -33.53 17.87
N LEU A 184 14.20 -33.81 18.67
CA LEU A 184 13.07 -32.91 18.89
C LEU A 184 13.46 -31.69 19.74
N ILE A 185 13.36 -30.49 19.13
CA ILE A 185 13.54 -29.18 19.79
C ILE A 185 12.20 -28.71 20.37
N LYS A 186 11.09 -28.86 19.61
CA LYS A 186 9.74 -28.50 20.06
C LYS A 186 8.75 -29.61 19.83
N ARG A 187 7.98 -29.94 20.87
CA ARG A 187 7.00 -31.05 20.92
C ARG A 187 5.56 -30.55 20.89
N ILE A 188 4.66 -31.46 20.60
CA ILE A 188 3.20 -31.23 20.74
C ILE A 188 2.74 -31.76 22.11
N ASN A 189 2.24 -30.85 22.95
CA ASN A 189 1.66 -31.18 24.24
C ASN A 189 0.17 -31.52 24.06
N ASP A 190 -0.11 -32.75 23.66
CA ASP A 190 -1.48 -33.27 23.52
C ASP A 190 -1.45 -34.78 23.72
N GLU A 191 -2.54 -35.35 24.22
CA GLU A 191 -2.72 -36.80 24.42
C GLU A 191 -3.66 -37.42 23.37
N CYS A 192 -3.89 -36.73 22.27
CA CYS A 192 -4.79 -37.14 21.21
C CYS A 192 -4.32 -38.44 20.51
N ILE A 193 -5.25 -39.37 20.27
CA ILE A 193 -5.01 -40.64 19.56
C ILE A 193 -5.42 -40.47 18.10
N LEU A 194 -4.47 -40.65 17.17
CA LEU A 194 -4.67 -40.37 15.75
C LEU A 194 -5.75 -41.24 15.10
N GLU A 195 -5.86 -42.50 15.50
CA GLU A 195 -6.84 -43.44 14.97
C GLU A 195 -8.29 -43.00 15.23
N GLU A 196 -8.52 -42.28 16.33
CA GLU A 196 -9.82 -41.75 16.75
C GLU A 196 -10.13 -40.37 16.22
N ALA A 197 -9.21 -39.75 15.46
CA ALA A 197 -9.39 -38.41 14.96
C ALA A 197 -10.23 -38.37 13.67
N TYR A 198 -11.27 -37.55 13.70
CA TYR A 198 -12.16 -37.29 12.57
C TYR A 198 -12.36 -35.78 12.42
N PRO A 199 -12.48 -35.28 11.17
CA PRO A 199 -12.77 -33.85 10.93
C PRO A 199 -14.15 -33.49 11.53
N PRO A 200 -14.30 -32.28 12.08
CA PRO A 200 -15.61 -31.83 12.53
C PRO A 200 -16.55 -31.72 11.33
N GLY A 201 -17.81 -32.01 11.57
CA GLY A 201 -18.86 -31.81 10.56
C GLY A 201 -18.97 -30.36 10.16
N ARG A 202 -19.38 -30.09 8.91
CA ARG A 202 -19.63 -28.72 8.46
C ARG A 202 -20.69 -28.05 9.34
N LYS A 203 -20.45 -26.79 9.76
CA LYS A 203 -21.44 -25.97 10.44
C LYS A 203 -22.71 -25.88 9.57
N LYS A 204 -23.89 -26.03 10.17
CA LYS A 204 -25.17 -25.87 9.46
C LYS A 204 -25.33 -24.39 9.11
N ILE A 205 -25.43 -24.09 7.83
CA ILE A 205 -25.68 -22.73 7.33
C ILE A 205 -27.20 -22.50 7.37
N LEU A 206 -27.62 -21.37 7.95
CA LEU A 206 -29.00 -20.94 8.03
C LEU A 206 -29.30 -19.96 6.89
N LEU A 207 -30.31 -20.28 6.08
CA LEU A 207 -30.72 -19.40 5.00
C LEU A 207 -31.78 -18.40 5.50
N PRO A 208 -31.77 -17.13 5.04
CA PRO A 208 -32.81 -16.15 5.38
C PRO A 208 -34.18 -16.57 4.87
N ASP A 209 -35.24 -16.33 5.66
CA ASP A 209 -36.61 -16.68 5.27
C ASP A 209 -37.10 -15.79 4.09
N ASP A 210 -36.86 -14.49 4.14
CA ASP A 210 -37.30 -13.48 3.15
C ASP A 210 -36.26 -13.20 2.05
N ARG A 211 -35.56 -14.23 1.57
CA ARG A 211 -34.51 -14.08 0.53
C ARG A 211 -35.10 -13.80 -0.85
N LYS A 212 -34.44 -12.89 -1.58
CA LYS A 212 -34.78 -12.53 -2.97
C LYS A 212 -33.99 -13.33 -3.99
N PHE A 213 -32.73 -13.69 -3.68
CA PHE A 213 -31.91 -14.56 -4.54
C PHE A 213 -32.37 -16.02 -4.43
N SER A 214 -32.13 -16.76 -5.50
CA SER A 214 -32.51 -18.18 -5.53
C SER A 214 -31.73 -19.02 -4.51
N ASP A 215 -32.38 -20.07 -4.00
CA ASP A 215 -31.73 -21.07 -3.12
C ASP A 215 -30.47 -21.66 -3.74
N ARG A 216 -30.41 -21.74 -5.07
CA ARG A 216 -29.28 -22.30 -5.78
C ARG A 216 -28.00 -21.49 -5.58
N ILE A 217 -28.12 -20.17 -5.46
CA ILE A 217 -27.01 -19.25 -5.19
C ILE A 217 -26.58 -19.37 -3.73
N TYR A 218 -27.51 -19.30 -2.79
CA TYR A 218 -27.21 -19.45 -1.37
C TYR A 218 -26.53 -20.77 -1.01
N LYS A 219 -26.92 -21.87 -1.68
CA LYS A 219 -26.29 -23.20 -1.51
C LYS A 219 -24.84 -23.29 -2.00
N LEU A 220 -24.34 -22.26 -2.70
CA LEU A 220 -22.93 -22.16 -3.07
C LEU A 220 -22.07 -21.50 -1.97
N CYS A 221 -22.70 -20.92 -0.95
CA CYS A 221 -22.00 -20.36 0.19
C CYS A 221 -21.41 -21.47 1.07
N LEU A 222 -20.20 -21.24 1.57
CA LEU A 222 -19.47 -22.17 2.44
C LEU A 222 -19.51 -21.75 3.91
N THR A 223 -19.84 -20.48 4.20
CA THR A 223 -19.90 -19.90 5.54
C THR A 223 -21.19 -19.12 5.75
N GLN A 224 -21.59 -18.93 7.01
CA GLN A 224 -22.74 -18.08 7.35
C GLN A 224 -22.50 -16.62 6.95
N ASP A 225 -21.25 -16.13 7.07
CA ASP A 225 -20.89 -14.78 6.65
C ASP A 225 -21.18 -14.53 5.16
N GLN A 226 -20.90 -15.51 4.29
CA GLN A 226 -21.21 -15.38 2.87
C GLN A 226 -22.73 -15.27 2.64
N VAL A 227 -23.52 -16.03 3.35
CA VAL A 227 -25.00 -15.94 3.29
C VAL A 227 -25.47 -14.56 3.74
N ASN A 228 -24.93 -14.07 4.85
CA ASN A 228 -25.30 -12.76 5.38
C ASN A 228 -24.93 -11.62 4.42
N VAL A 229 -23.76 -11.71 3.75
CA VAL A 229 -23.35 -10.75 2.71
C VAL A 229 -24.32 -10.78 1.52
N LEU A 230 -24.69 -11.97 1.04
CA LEU A 230 -25.67 -12.09 -0.05
C LEU A 230 -27.00 -11.46 0.32
N SER A 231 -27.55 -11.78 1.50
CA SER A 231 -28.81 -11.22 2.01
C SER A 231 -28.72 -9.69 2.14
N LEU A 232 -27.59 -9.16 2.62
CA LEU A 232 -27.36 -7.71 2.71
C LEU A 232 -27.38 -7.04 1.33
N LEU A 233 -26.73 -7.66 0.33
CA LEU A 233 -26.62 -7.11 -1.03
C LEU A 233 -27.93 -7.23 -1.83
N GLU A 234 -28.91 -8.00 -1.40
CA GLU A 234 -30.27 -7.97 -1.96
C GLU A 234 -30.93 -6.58 -1.86
N ASN A 235 -30.50 -5.75 -0.90
CA ASN A 235 -30.97 -4.39 -0.76
C ASN A 235 -30.53 -3.46 -1.90
N LEU A 236 -29.53 -3.83 -2.73
CA LEU A 236 -29.17 -3.11 -3.95
C LEU A 236 -30.30 -3.01 -4.98
N LEU A 237 -31.29 -3.91 -4.89
CA LEU A 237 -32.46 -3.91 -5.75
C LEU A 237 -33.46 -2.80 -5.40
N ASN A 238 -33.33 -2.16 -4.25
CA ASN A 238 -34.12 -1.00 -3.86
C ASN A 238 -33.63 0.25 -4.63
N ASP A 239 -34.49 1.28 -4.82
CA ASP A 239 -34.15 2.48 -5.58
C ASP A 239 -33.29 3.50 -4.82
N GLU A 240 -32.96 3.24 -3.55
CA GLU A 240 -32.20 4.15 -2.70
C GLU A 240 -30.72 4.22 -3.08
N LYS A 241 -30.13 5.41 -2.93
CA LYS A 241 -28.67 5.58 -2.98
C LYS A 241 -28.03 4.85 -1.79
N SER A 242 -27.12 3.95 -2.08
CA SER A 242 -26.57 3.09 -1.04
C SER A 242 -25.09 2.75 -1.24
N ILE A 243 -24.38 2.67 -0.11
CA ILE A 243 -23.00 2.23 -0.06
C ILE A 243 -22.91 1.01 0.88
N TYR A 244 -22.32 -0.05 0.36
CA TYR A 244 -22.05 -1.27 1.10
C TYR A 244 -20.55 -1.39 1.36
N LEU A 245 -20.16 -1.61 2.60
CA LEU A 245 -18.78 -1.83 2.99
C LEU A 245 -18.64 -3.24 3.57
N ILE A 246 -18.05 -4.13 2.79
CA ILE A 246 -17.75 -5.50 3.17
C ILE A 246 -16.29 -5.58 3.59
N ILE A 247 -16.07 -5.86 4.86
CA ILE A 247 -14.75 -5.91 5.45
C ILE A 247 -14.47 -7.35 5.88
N ALA A 248 -13.26 -7.83 5.65
CA ALA A 248 -12.84 -9.14 6.12
C ALA A 248 -11.33 -9.28 6.10
N ASP A 249 -10.81 -10.22 6.86
CA ASP A 249 -9.47 -10.71 6.64
C ASP A 249 -9.38 -11.53 5.36
N ARG A 250 -8.17 -11.90 4.97
CA ARG A 250 -7.99 -12.72 3.79
C ARG A 250 -8.54 -14.14 4.03
N GLY A 251 -8.99 -14.80 2.94
CA GLY A 251 -9.52 -16.16 3.02
C GLY A 251 -10.92 -16.29 3.61
N ARG A 252 -11.67 -15.18 3.77
CA ARG A 252 -13.06 -15.17 4.23
C ARG A 252 -14.10 -15.23 3.10
N GLY A 253 -13.65 -15.18 1.83
CA GLY A 253 -14.53 -15.36 0.66
C GLY A 253 -15.26 -14.13 0.19
N LYS A 254 -14.73 -12.91 0.44
CA LYS A 254 -15.28 -11.64 -0.07
C LYS A 254 -15.59 -11.68 -1.55
N SER A 255 -14.55 -11.84 -2.39
CA SER A 255 -14.68 -11.81 -3.86
C SER A 255 -15.64 -12.87 -4.40
N ALA A 256 -15.67 -14.07 -3.79
CA ALA A 256 -16.63 -15.12 -4.11
C ALA A 256 -18.07 -14.67 -3.81
N SER A 257 -18.32 -14.08 -2.64
CA SER A 257 -19.64 -13.56 -2.27
C SER A 257 -20.10 -12.46 -3.21
N LEU A 258 -19.19 -11.54 -3.64
CA LEU A 258 -19.52 -10.51 -4.61
C LEU A 258 -19.91 -11.11 -5.97
N GLY A 259 -19.17 -12.10 -6.45
CA GLY A 259 -19.49 -12.81 -7.70
C GLY A 259 -20.86 -13.49 -7.66
N LEU A 260 -21.17 -14.21 -6.57
CA LEU A 260 -22.48 -14.81 -6.33
C LEU A 260 -23.61 -13.75 -6.25
N ALA A 261 -23.35 -12.64 -5.57
CA ALA A 261 -24.32 -11.54 -5.46
C ALA A 261 -24.62 -10.92 -6.84
N ILE A 262 -23.61 -10.68 -7.69
CA ILE A 262 -23.82 -10.18 -9.06
C ILE A 262 -24.68 -11.18 -9.86
N SER A 263 -24.47 -12.49 -9.69
CA SER A 263 -25.28 -13.51 -10.33
C SER A 263 -26.76 -13.45 -9.88
N GLY A 264 -27.01 -13.33 -8.55
CA GLY A 264 -28.37 -13.18 -8.00
C GLY A 264 -29.06 -11.91 -8.42
N ILE A 265 -28.36 -10.77 -8.39
CA ILE A 265 -28.84 -9.49 -8.90
C ILE A 265 -29.21 -9.62 -10.39
N SER A 266 -28.36 -10.25 -11.18
CA SER A 266 -28.59 -10.46 -12.61
C SER A 266 -29.84 -11.28 -12.88
N GLU A 267 -30.08 -12.35 -12.11
CA GLU A 267 -31.30 -13.18 -12.19
C GLU A 267 -32.58 -12.32 -12.06
N ILE A 268 -32.60 -11.45 -11.05
CA ILE A 268 -33.77 -10.61 -10.78
C ILE A 268 -33.91 -9.51 -11.83
N LEU A 269 -32.81 -8.84 -12.23
CA LEU A 269 -32.82 -7.77 -13.22
C LEU A 269 -33.23 -8.23 -14.63
N LEU A 270 -33.07 -9.51 -14.97
CA LEU A 270 -33.54 -10.05 -16.25
C LEU A 270 -35.05 -9.91 -16.45
N ASN A 271 -35.84 -9.89 -15.36
CA ASN A 271 -37.27 -9.67 -15.41
C ASN A 271 -37.66 -8.20 -15.66
N SER A 272 -36.73 -7.26 -15.54
CA SER A 272 -36.94 -5.86 -15.84
C SER A 272 -36.91 -5.58 -17.35
N LYS A 273 -37.57 -4.51 -17.75
CA LYS A 273 -37.53 -4.00 -19.16
C LYS A 273 -36.29 -3.13 -19.41
N LYS A 274 -35.60 -2.71 -18.38
CA LYS A 274 -34.42 -1.81 -18.45
C LYS A 274 -33.15 -2.58 -18.79
N VAL A 275 -32.21 -1.92 -19.46
CA VAL A 275 -30.82 -2.37 -19.63
C VAL A 275 -30.00 -1.89 -18.45
N TYR A 276 -29.11 -2.74 -17.94
CA TYR A 276 -28.29 -2.44 -16.79
C TYR A 276 -26.80 -2.59 -17.10
N ASP A 277 -26.02 -1.66 -16.60
CA ASP A 277 -24.57 -1.66 -16.63
C ASP A 277 -24.02 -1.89 -15.19
N ILE A 278 -23.29 -2.97 -14.99
CA ILE A 278 -22.61 -3.31 -13.74
C ILE A 278 -21.10 -3.14 -13.94
N GLY A 279 -20.50 -2.22 -13.20
CA GLY A 279 -19.06 -1.98 -13.21
C GLY A 279 -18.35 -2.77 -12.13
N ILE A 280 -17.19 -3.31 -12.46
CA ILE A 280 -16.28 -3.98 -11.52
C ILE A 280 -14.92 -3.30 -11.65
N THR A 281 -14.30 -2.98 -10.52
CA THR A 281 -12.94 -2.43 -10.47
C THR A 281 -12.17 -2.95 -9.27
N SER A 282 -10.86 -2.97 -9.38
CA SER A 282 -9.89 -3.34 -8.35
C SER A 282 -8.52 -2.78 -8.74
N PRO A 283 -7.51 -2.79 -7.88
CA PRO A 283 -6.15 -2.36 -8.24
C PRO A 283 -5.60 -3.04 -9.49
N GLU A 284 -5.77 -4.38 -9.59
CA GLU A 284 -5.39 -5.19 -10.76
C GLU A 284 -6.50 -6.20 -11.08
N PHE A 285 -6.60 -6.62 -12.34
CA PHE A 285 -7.61 -7.61 -12.76
C PHE A 285 -7.50 -8.94 -12.00
N THR A 286 -6.30 -9.36 -11.67
CA THR A 286 -6.03 -10.57 -10.89
C THR A 286 -6.72 -10.60 -9.52
N ASN A 287 -7.04 -9.44 -8.95
CA ASN A 287 -7.78 -9.34 -7.68
C ASN A 287 -9.26 -9.78 -7.83
N VAL A 288 -9.83 -9.69 -9.03
CA VAL A 288 -11.25 -9.99 -9.29
C VAL A 288 -11.47 -11.28 -10.08
N GLU A 289 -10.43 -12.06 -10.38
CA GLU A 289 -10.58 -13.34 -11.07
C GLU A 289 -11.53 -14.28 -10.35
N THR A 290 -11.38 -14.44 -9.03
CA THR A 290 -12.31 -15.22 -8.19
C THR A 290 -13.74 -14.69 -8.24
N LEU A 291 -13.92 -13.37 -8.28
CA LEU A 291 -15.25 -12.77 -8.43
C LEU A 291 -15.91 -13.20 -9.75
N PHE A 292 -15.17 -13.14 -10.87
CA PHE A 292 -15.68 -13.59 -12.17
C PHE A 292 -15.93 -15.11 -12.22
N GLU A 293 -15.11 -15.93 -11.57
CA GLU A 293 -15.31 -17.39 -11.45
C GLU A 293 -16.63 -17.69 -10.74
N PHE A 294 -16.88 -17.08 -9.58
CA PHE A 294 -18.11 -17.29 -8.81
C PHE A 294 -19.34 -16.65 -9.46
N LEU A 295 -19.18 -15.54 -10.19
CA LEU A 295 -20.24 -14.99 -11.03
C LEU A 295 -20.67 -16.02 -12.08
N LYS A 296 -19.73 -16.59 -12.84
CA LYS A 296 -20.03 -17.62 -13.84
C LYS A 296 -20.62 -18.87 -13.22
N LEU A 297 -20.10 -19.29 -12.08
CA LEU A 297 -20.63 -20.44 -11.33
C LEU A 297 -22.11 -20.22 -10.93
N GLY A 298 -22.44 -19.05 -10.38
CA GLY A 298 -23.80 -18.70 -9.99
C GLY A 298 -24.75 -18.61 -11.19
N LEU A 299 -24.33 -17.98 -12.30
CA LEU A 299 -25.12 -17.92 -13.55
C LEU A 299 -25.42 -19.31 -14.08
N ASN A 300 -24.42 -20.20 -14.12
CA ASN A 300 -24.58 -21.58 -14.57
C ASN A 300 -25.54 -22.37 -13.67
N LYS A 301 -25.43 -22.24 -12.34
CA LYS A 301 -26.32 -22.91 -11.39
C LYS A 301 -27.79 -22.47 -11.54
N ASN A 302 -28.02 -21.22 -11.91
CA ASN A 302 -29.36 -20.68 -12.18
C ASN A 302 -29.82 -20.90 -13.63
N ASN A 303 -29.04 -21.62 -14.46
CA ASN A 303 -29.32 -21.85 -15.88
C ASN A 303 -29.48 -20.55 -16.71
N ILE A 304 -28.75 -19.49 -16.31
CA ILE A 304 -28.74 -18.22 -17.02
C ILE A 304 -27.69 -18.26 -18.12
N LYS A 305 -28.15 -18.11 -19.38
CA LYS A 305 -27.24 -18.05 -20.54
C LYS A 305 -26.55 -16.69 -20.59
N TYR A 306 -25.25 -16.69 -20.79
CA TYR A 306 -24.45 -15.49 -20.93
C TYR A 306 -23.43 -15.65 -22.07
N LYS A 307 -22.95 -14.51 -22.58
CA LYS A 307 -21.88 -14.45 -23.56
C LYS A 307 -20.66 -13.82 -22.92
N GLU A 308 -19.56 -14.54 -22.88
CA GLU A 308 -18.25 -14.01 -22.48
C GLU A 308 -17.62 -13.30 -23.68
N ILE A 309 -17.55 -11.98 -23.64
CA ILE A 309 -16.92 -11.18 -24.69
C ILE A 309 -15.40 -11.18 -24.53
N SER A 310 -14.94 -11.17 -23.29
CA SER A 310 -13.54 -11.32 -22.88
C SER A 310 -13.51 -11.78 -21.41
N GLN A 311 -12.33 -12.14 -20.90
CA GLN A 311 -12.16 -12.44 -19.46
C GLN A 311 -12.67 -11.31 -18.55
N MET A 312 -12.73 -10.06 -19.07
CA MET A 312 -13.12 -8.85 -18.34
C MET A 312 -14.56 -8.39 -18.62
N LYS A 313 -15.30 -9.11 -19.49
CA LYS A 313 -16.63 -8.65 -19.92
C LYS A 313 -17.59 -9.80 -20.22
N ILE A 314 -18.74 -9.76 -19.53
CA ILE A 314 -19.86 -10.70 -19.68
C ILE A 314 -21.11 -9.93 -20.07
N VAL A 315 -21.91 -10.50 -20.99
CA VAL A 315 -23.21 -9.96 -21.40
C VAL A 315 -24.29 -11.01 -21.22
N ILE A 316 -25.37 -10.67 -20.53
CA ILE A 316 -26.50 -11.56 -20.25
C ILE A 316 -27.70 -11.05 -21.05
N ASN A 317 -28.20 -11.87 -22.00
CA ASN A 317 -29.41 -11.63 -22.82
C ASN A 317 -29.48 -10.22 -23.48
N ASN A 318 -28.35 -9.59 -23.80
CA ASN A 318 -28.24 -8.22 -24.28
C ASN A 318 -28.93 -7.17 -23.38
N LYS A 319 -29.16 -7.51 -22.12
CA LYS A 319 -29.81 -6.64 -21.12
C LYS A 319 -28.89 -6.22 -19.97
N ILE A 320 -27.96 -7.09 -19.57
CA ILE A 320 -27.06 -6.82 -18.47
C ILE A 320 -25.63 -6.91 -18.98
N TYR A 321 -24.90 -5.83 -18.82
CA TYR A 321 -23.51 -5.68 -19.22
C TYR A 321 -22.64 -5.59 -17.97
N ILE A 322 -21.78 -6.57 -17.76
CA ILE A 322 -20.87 -6.67 -16.62
C ILE A 322 -19.46 -6.53 -17.15
N GLU A 323 -18.72 -5.51 -16.71
CA GLU A 323 -17.36 -5.30 -17.19
C GLU A 323 -16.42 -4.82 -16.09
N TYR A 324 -15.17 -5.32 -16.15
CA TYR A 324 -14.06 -4.78 -15.36
C TYR A 324 -13.40 -3.63 -16.13
N ARG A 325 -13.05 -2.57 -15.40
CA ARG A 325 -12.16 -1.50 -15.84
C ARG A 325 -11.20 -1.10 -14.72
N LYS A 326 -10.01 -0.63 -15.12
CA LYS A 326 -9.04 -0.09 -14.16
C LYS A 326 -9.62 1.09 -13.37
N PRO A 327 -9.09 1.37 -12.16
CA PRO A 327 -9.66 2.38 -11.26
C PRO A 327 -9.90 3.76 -11.87
N SER A 328 -8.97 4.28 -12.66
CA SER A 328 -9.15 5.58 -13.35
C SER A 328 -10.08 5.51 -14.56
N GLU A 329 -10.07 4.39 -15.29
CA GLU A 329 -10.85 4.21 -16.53
C GLU A 329 -12.33 4.03 -16.27
N ILE A 330 -12.71 3.42 -15.12
CA ILE A 330 -14.12 3.18 -14.79
C ILE A 330 -14.90 4.48 -14.62
N LEU A 331 -14.22 5.57 -14.28
CA LEU A 331 -14.80 6.91 -14.23
C LEU A 331 -15.25 7.44 -15.60
N GLY A 332 -14.79 6.85 -16.71
CA GLY A 332 -15.21 7.24 -18.06
C GLY A 332 -16.65 6.87 -18.43
N LYS A 333 -17.31 5.95 -17.70
CA LYS A 333 -18.67 5.46 -17.97
C LYS A 333 -19.57 5.58 -16.74
N LYS A 334 -20.88 5.66 -16.91
CA LYS A 334 -21.86 5.55 -15.83
C LYS A 334 -22.32 4.11 -15.69
N TYR A 335 -22.35 3.59 -14.46
CA TYR A 335 -22.87 2.28 -14.12
C TYR A 335 -24.06 2.40 -13.18
N ASP A 336 -25.02 1.46 -13.27
CA ASP A 336 -26.15 1.38 -12.35
C ASP A 336 -25.69 0.86 -10.98
N ILE A 337 -24.72 -0.06 -10.97
CA ILE A 337 -24.10 -0.61 -9.75
C ILE A 337 -22.59 -0.71 -9.97
N LEU A 338 -21.82 -0.29 -9.00
CA LEU A 338 -20.35 -0.37 -9.01
C LEU A 338 -19.85 -1.29 -7.89
N PHE A 339 -19.10 -2.33 -8.27
CA PHE A 339 -18.37 -3.20 -7.35
C PHE A 339 -16.88 -2.83 -7.35
N VAL A 340 -16.37 -2.53 -6.17
CA VAL A 340 -14.96 -2.14 -5.94
C VAL A 340 -14.34 -3.17 -5.03
N ASP A 341 -13.61 -4.13 -5.60
CA ASP A 341 -12.92 -5.14 -4.80
C ASP A 341 -11.49 -4.68 -4.46
N GLU A 342 -10.99 -5.10 -3.29
CA GLU A 342 -9.74 -4.64 -2.68
C GLU A 342 -9.64 -3.09 -2.70
N ALA A 343 -10.71 -2.42 -2.29
CA ALA A 343 -10.86 -0.96 -2.31
C ALA A 343 -9.73 -0.22 -1.59
N ALA A 344 -9.18 -0.79 -0.53
CA ALA A 344 -8.05 -0.23 0.19
C ALA A 344 -6.76 -0.12 -0.64
N GLY A 345 -6.63 -0.93 -1.69
CA GLY A 345 -5.53 -0.84 -2.66
C GLY A 345 -5.71 0.28 -3.70
N ILE A 346 -6.87 0.95 -3.73
CA ILE A 346 -7.18 2.09 -4.60
C ILE A 346 -7.02 3.38 -3.80
N GLY A 347 -6.38 4.40 -4.36
CA GLY A 347 -6.20 5.68 -3.68
C GLY A 347 -7.54 6.33 -3.27
N ILE A 348 -7.59 6.87 -2.04
CA ILE A 348 -8.81 7.44 -1.45
C ILE A 348 -9.47 8.51 -2.36
N ASN A 349 -8.67 9.30 -3.07
CA ASN A 349 -9.17 10.34 -3.98
C ASN A 349 -10.03 9.76 -5.11
N ILE A 350 -9.63 8.62 -5.67
CA ILE A 350 -10.40 7.91 -6.71
C ILE A 350 -11.70 7.36 -6.11
N LEU A 351 -11.67 6.82 -4.90
CA LEU A 351 -12.87 6.30 -4.23
C LEU A 351 -13.88 7.41 -3.91
N LEU A 352 -13.39 8.60 -3.55
CA LEU A 352 -14.26 9.77 -3.37
C LEU A 352 -14.91 10.22 -4.68
N GLU A 353 -14.22 10.13 -5.81
CA GLU A 353 -14.82 10.39 -7.12
C GLU A 353 -15.90 9.34 -7.48
N TYR A 354 -15.74 8.07 -7.09
CA TYR A 354 -16.80 7.08 -7.26
C TYR A 354 -18.06 7.47 -6.49
N ILE A 355 -17.94 7.92 -5.24
CA ILE A 355 -19.07 8.32 -4.40
C ILE A 355 -19.80 9.54 -5.01
N LYS A 356 -19.09 10.46 -5.65
CA LYS A 356 -19.70 11.61 -6.34
C LYS A 356 -20.45 11.19 -7.61
N LYS A 357 -20.05 10.10 -8.26
CA LYS A 357 -20.54 9.72 -9.59
C LYS A 357 -21.61 8.65 -9.59
N TYR A 358 -21.54 7.68 -8.67
CA TYR A 358 -22.37 6.50 -8.66
C TYR A 358 -23.31 6.49 -7.45
N ASP A 359 -24.53 5.98 -7.65
CA ASP A 359 -25.57 5.97 -6.63
C ASP A 359 -25.58 4.65 -5.81
N LYS A 360 -25.06 3.55 -6.36
CA LYS A 360 -24.99 2.23 -5.73
C LYS A 360 -23.59 1.68 -5.82
N ILE A 361 -22.91 1.58 -4.67
CA ILE A 361 -21.49 1.21 -4.62
C ILE A 361 -21.27 0.15 -3.56
N ILE A 362 -20.54 -0.88 -3.92
CA ILE A 362 -20.06 -1.90 -2.99
C ILE A 362 -18.55 -1.78 -2.90
N PHE A 363 -18.02 -1.47 -1.72
CA PHE A 363 -16.62 -1.51 -1.40
C PHE A 363 -16.31 -2.80 -0.62
N SER A 364 -15.42 -3.60 -1.14
CA SER A 364 -14.87 -4.77 -0.45
C SER A 364 -13.41 -4.50 -0.11
N SER A 365 -12.99 -4.79 1.10
CA SER A 365 -11.63 -4.52 1.55
C SER A 365 -11.13 -5.54 2.57
N THR A 366 -9.82 -5.80 2.53
CA THR A 366 -9.11 -6.60 3.53
C THR A 366 -8.57 -5.68 4.62
N ILE A 367 -8.76 -6.02 5.91
CA ILE A 367 -8.21 -5.26 7.05
C ILE A 367 -6.81 -5.76 7.38
N HIS A 368 -6.67 -7.05 7.67
CA HIS A 368 -5.42 -7.70 8.00
C HIS A 368 -4.98 -8.59 6.83
N GLY A 369 -3.77 -8.37 6.34
CA GLY A 369 -3.21 -9.15 5.25
C GLY A 369 -1.87 -8.59 4.77
N TYR A 370 -1.07 -9.42 4.12
CA TYR A 370 0.26 -9.05 3.63
C TYR A 370 0.25 -8.01 2.48
N GLU A 371 -0.90 -7.62 1.97
CA GLU A 371 -1.04 -6.54 0.97
C GLU A 371 -1.16 -5.15 1.60
N GLY A 372 -1.31 -5.08 2.93
CA GLY A 372 -1.03 -3.92 3.78
C GLY A 372 -1.90 -2.68 3.63
N ALA A 373 -3.01 -2.73 2.88
CA ALA A 373 -3.78 -1.53 2.53
C ALA A 373 -4.94 -1.20 3.50
N GLY A 374 -5.28 -2.10 4.46
CA GLY A 374 -6.60 -2.12 5.05
C GLY A 374 -6.92 -1.05 6.08
N ARG A 375 -6.05 -0.78 7.05
CA ARG A 375 -6.47 -0.09 8.27
C ARG A 375 -6.48 1.44 8.19
N SER A 376 -5.46 2.05 7.61
CA SER A 376 -5.45 3.51 7.40
C SER A 376 -6.56 3.97 6.47
N PHE A 377 -6.85 3.14 5.46
CA PHE A 377 -8.00 3.27 4.60
C PHE A 377 -9.30 3.23 5.41
N SER A 378 -9.49 2.20 6.23
CA SER A 378 -10.72 1.99 7.00
C SER A 378 -11.02 3.18 7.90
N VAL A 379 -10.05 3.73 8.64
CA VAL A 379 -10.28 4.84 9.58
C VAL A 379 -10.67 6.13 8.85
N LYS A 380 -9.91 6.56 7.85
CA LYS A 380 -10.17 7.80 7.10
C LYS A 380 -11.42 7.69 6.24
N PHE A 381 -11.55 6.58 5.53
CA PHE A 381 -12.67 6.36 4.61
C PHE A 381 -13.98 6.15 5.37
N LEU A 382 -13.99 5.39 6.47
CA LEU A 382 -15.16 5.22 7.34
C LEU A 382 -15.62 6.55 7.95
N LYS A 383 -14.68 7.40 8.39
CA LYS A 383 -15.01 8.73 8.90
C LYS A 383 -15.69 9.57 7.85
N TYR A 384 -15.22 9.53 6.60
CA TYR A 384 -15.85 10.22 5.48
C TYR A 384 -17.23 9.63 5.17
N LEU A 385 -17.34 8.30 5.04
CA LEU A 385 -18.64 7.65 4.78
C LEU A 385 -19.69 8.04 5.84
N ASN A 386 -19.33 8.03 7.11
CA ASN A 386 -20.23 8.41 8.20
C ASN A 386 -20.70 9.88 8.16
N SER A 387 -19.99 10.74 7.41
CA SER A 387 -20.39 12.14 7.21
C SER A 387 -21.39 12.35 6.07
N LEU A 388 -21.61 11.33 5.23
CA LEU A 388 -22.56 11.40 4.10
C LEU A 388 -23.99 11.30 4.60
N LYS A 389 -24.82 12.27 4.19
CA LYS A 389 -26.26 12.32 4.55
C LYS A 389 -27.16 11.74 3.46
N ASP A 390 -26.70 11.71 2.22
CA ASP A 390 -27.50 11.35 1.04
C ASP A 390 -27.45 9.85 0.71
N PHE A 391 -26.62 9.08 1.40
CA PHE A 391 -26.44 7.65 1.18
C PHE A 391 -26.85 6.84 2.41
N LYS A 392 -27.52 5.71 2.16
CA LYS A 392 -27.72 4.67 3.15
C LYS A 392 -26.50 3.78 3.20
N ILE A 393 -25.85 3.69 4.37
CA ILE A 393 -24.56 2.99 4.52
C ILE A 393 -24.78 1.69 5.28
N TYR A 394 -24.36 0.58 4.67
CA TYR A 394 -24.38 -0.75 5.23
C TYR A 394 -22.97 -1.24 5.45
N LYS A 395 -22.69 -1.86 6.59
CA LYS A 395 -21.39 -2.41 6.93
C LYS A 395 -21.53 -3.86 7.36
N TYR A 396 -20.65 -4.70 6.89
CA TYR A 396 -20.57 -6.10 7.32
C TYR A 396 -19.11 -6.54 7.46
N ASN A 397 -18.81 -7.21 8.56
CA ASN A 397 -17.49 -7.77 8.83
C ASN A 397 -17.57 -9.30 8.77
N MET A 398 -16.86 -9.91 7.80
CA MET A 398 -16.78 -11.36 7.64
C MET A 398 -15.59 -11.87 8.47
N ILE A 399 -15.85 -12.79 9.39
CA ILE A 399 -14.85 -13.35 10.30
C ILE A 399 -14.58 -14.84 10.07
N GLU A 400 -15.54 -15.59 9.52
CA GLU A 400 -15.43 -17.04 9.34
C GLU A 400 -14.44 -17.41 8.22
N PRO A 401 -13.35 -18.16 8.51
CA PRO A 401 -12.44 -18.66 7.49
C PRO A 401 -13.10 -19.71 6.60
N ILE A 402 -12.74 -19.73 5.31
CA ILE A 402 -13.25 -20.76 4.39
C ILE A 402 -12.41 -22.03 4.42
N ARG A 403 -11.08 -21.90 4.60
CA ARG A 403 -10.14 -23.01 4.42
C ARG A 403 -9.92 -23.84 5.67
N TYR A 404 -10.11 -23.27 6.86
CA TYR A 404 -9.86 -23.86 8.17
C TYR A 404 -10.89 -23.31 9.18
N ASN A 405 -10.91 -23.80 10.40
CA ASN A 405 -11.80 -23.29 11.44
C ASN A 405 -11.20 -22.05 12.15
N GLU A 406 -12.08 -21.30 12.83
CA GLU A 406 -11.70 -20.17 13.69
C GLU A 406 -10.68 -20.58 14.76
N GLN A 407 -9.90 -19.60 15.23
CA GLN A 407 -8.83 -19.80 16.23
C GLN A 407 -7.71 -20.74 15.77
N ASP A 408 -7.43 -20.80 14.47
CA ASP A 408 -6.32 -21.57 13.93
C ASP A 408 -4.98 -21.04 14.45
N PRO A 409 -4.15 -21.86 15.13
CA PRO A 409 -2.88 -21.39 15.70
C PRO A 409 -1.89 -20.91 14.67
N ILE A 410 -1.96 -21.42 13.43
CA ILE A 410 -1.05 -21.01 12.35
C ILE A 410 -1.47 -19.66 11.75
N GLU A 411 -2.75 -19.30 11.77
CA GLU A 411 -3.18 -17.93 11.44
C GLU A 411 -2.66 -16.94 12.46
N ASN A 412 -2.81 -17.25 13.75
CA ASN A 412 -2.30 -16.40 14.82
C ASN A 412 -0.78 -16.25 14.77
N TRP A 413 -0.06 -17.37 14.53
CA TRP A 413 1.38 -17.35 14.33
C TRP A 413 1.80 -16.45 13.15
N LEU A 414 1.11 -16.58 12.02
CA LEU A 414 1.42 -15.80 10.82
C LEU A 414 1.21 -14.30 11.05
N TYR A 415 0.07 -13.94 11.65
CA TYR A 415 -0.29 -12.55 11.92
C TYR A 415 0.67 -11.90 12.92
N ASP A 416 0.97 -12.60 14.00
CA ASP A 416 1.92 -12.10 14.99
C ASP A 416 3.36 -12.02 14.43
N THR A 417 3.82 -13.05 13.73
CA THR A 417 5.18 -13.07 13.14
C THR A 417 5.41 -11.93 12.17
N LEU A 418 4.43 -11.69 11.29
CA LEU A 418 4.49 -10.65 10.25
C LEU A 418 3.92 -9.29 10.71
N LEU A 419 3.49 -9.18 11.98
CA LEU A 419 2.91 -7.96 12.56
C LEU A 419 1.67 -7.44 11.80
N LEU A 420 0.87 -8.35 11.23
CA LEU A 420 -0.31 -8.02 10.44
C LEU A 420 -1.49 -7.56 11.30
N ASP A 421 -1.55 -7.96 12.57
CA ASP A 421 -2.55 -7.61 13.58
C ASP A 421 -2.16 -6.38 14.43
N SER A 422 -1.09 -5.69 14.07
CA SER A 422 -0.56 -4.56 14.86
C SER A 422 -1.52 -3.38 14.88
N GLU A 423 -1.77 -2.84 16.07
CA GLU A 423 -2.70 -1.75 16.32
C GLU A 423 -2.05 -0.60 17.09
N SER A 424 -2.37 0.65 16.71
CA SER A 424 -2.03 1.80 17.53
C SER A 424 -2.87 1.81 18.80
N SER A 425 -2.31 2.32 19.89
CA SER A 425 -3.05 2.49 21.14
C SER A 425 -4.23 3.45 20.99
N GLU A 426 -5.34 3.17 21.65
CA GLU A 426 -6.45 4.12 21.75
C GLU A 426 -6.04 5.36 22.54
N VAL A 427 -6.56 6.51 22.12
CA VAL A 427 -6.28 7.82 22.74
C VAL A 427 -7.46 8.22 23.61
N ASN A 428 -7.17 8.62 24.87
CA ASN A 428 -8.14 9.14 25.81
C ASN A 428 -7.90 10.64 26.13
N GLU A 429 -8.75 11.23 26.95
CA GLU A 429 -8.64 12.67 27.29
C GLU A 429 -7.37 13.00 28.09
N SER A 430 -6.90 12.11 28.97
CA SER A 430 -5.64 12.33 29.71
C SER A 430 -4.43 12.35 28.76
N ASP A 431 -4.43 11.57 27.69
CA ASP A 431 -3.39 11.63 26.67
C ASP A 431 -3.36 12.99 25.97
N LYS A 432 -4.54 13.55 25.66
CA LYS A 432 -4.65 14.88 25.06
C LYS A 432 -4.13 16.00 25.97
N GLU A 433 -4.28 15.85 27.27
CA GLU A 433 -3.69 16.78 28.26
C GLU A 433 -2.17 16.70 28.27
N LEU A 434 -1.59 15.49 28.26
CA LEU A 434 -0.13 15.30 28.15
C LEU A 434 0.41 15.93 26.86
N ILE A 435 -0.30 15.77 25.75
CA ILE A 435 0.06 16.38 24.47
C ILE A 435 0.05 17.91 24.54
N LYS A 436 -0.98 18.52 25.14
CA LYS A 436 -1.06 19.98 25.33
C LYS A 436 0.09 20.51 26.18
N ASN A 437 0.48 19.78 27.21
CA ASN A 437 1.60 20.10 28.09
C ASN A 437 2.97 19.78 27.49
N LYS A 438 3.02 19.21 26.26
CA LYS A 438 4.25 18.73 25.58
C LYS A 438 5.03 17.72 26.41
N ASP A 439 4.34 16.94 27.23
CA ASP A 439 4.91 15.91 28.09
C ASP A 439 5.13 14.63 27.28
N ALA A 440 6.18 14.66 26.46
CA ALA A 440 6.52 13.60 25.55
C ALA A 440 8.03 13.52 25.31
N ARG A 441 8.55 12.32 25.21
CA ARG A 441 9.95 12.00 24.91
C ARG A 441 10.09 11.57 23.45
N PHE A 442 11.08 12.15 22.74
CA PHE A 442 11.46 11.74 21.39
C PHE A 442 12.77 10.96 21.44
N TYR A 443 12.80 9.78 20.82
CA TYR A 443 14.00 8.95 20.81
C TYR A 443 14.04 8.00 19.62
N LYS A 444 15.27 7.54 19.28
CA LYS A 444 15.52 6.50 18.28
C LYS A 444 15.11 5.14 18.89
N ILE A 445 14.34 4.36 18.14
CA ILE A 445 13.89 3.03 18.58
C ILE A 445 15.10 2.09 18.77
N PRO A 446 15.23 1.44 19.93
CA PRO A 446 16.20 0.37 20.12
C PRO A 446 15.70 -0.92 19.41
N MET A 447 15.86 -0.98 18.07
CA MET A 447 15.26 -2.01 17.21
C MET A 447 15.55 -3.42 17.71
N LYS A 448 16.81 -3.73 18.10
CA LYS A 448 17.16 -5.04 18.62
C LYS A 448 16.31 -5.42 19.82
N GLU A 449 16.19 -4.52 20.79
CA GLU A 449 15.41 -4.74 22.00
C GLU A 449 13.94 -5.00 21.71
N TRP A 450 13.34 -4.16 20.84
CA TRP A 450 11.92 -4.29 20.51
C TRP A 450 11.59 -5.56 19.73
N PHE A 451 12.44 -5.96 18.77
CA PHE A 451 12.23 -7.21 18.03
C PHE A 451 12.50 -8.46 18.89
N TYR A 452 13.32 -8.35 19.94
CA TYR A 452 13.70 -9.46 20.82
C TYR A 452 12.80 -9.58 22.05
N ASN A 453 12.47 -8.46 22.71
CA ASN A 453 11.95 -8.47 24.07
C ASN A 453 10.70 -7.61 24.29
N ASP A 454 10.41 -6.61 23.44
CA ASP A 454 9.32 -5.65 23.67
C ASP A 454 8.29 -5.66 22.54
N ASP A 455 7.65 -6.82 22.37
CA ASP A 455 6.60 -7.05 21.37
C ASP A 455 5.42 -6.05 21.45
N PRO A 456 4.92 -5.65 22.64
CA PRO A 456 3.85 -4.67 22.74
C PRO A 456 4.22 -3.30 22.18
N LYS A 457 5.42 -2.77 22.46
CA LYS A 457 5.88 -1.49 21.89
C LYS A 457 6.10 -1.60 20.39
N LEU A 458 6.68 -2.71 19.91
CA LEU A 458 6.85 -2.96 18.49
C LEU A 458 5.50 -2.97 17.77
N LYS A 459 4.50 -3.70 18.28
CA LYS A 459 3.15 -3.74 17.70
C LYS A 459 2.47 -2.38 17.71
N ASN A 460 2.60 -1.62 18.78
CA ASN A 460 2.06 -0.26 18.87
C ASN A 460 2.68 0.67 17.83
N PHE A 461 4.01 0.66 17.70
CA PHE A 461 4.73 1.43 16.68
C PHE A 461 4.31 1.02 15.26
N VAL A 462 4.28 -0.29 14.98
CA VAL A 462 3.86 -0.79 13.66
C VAL A 462 2.41 -0.43 13.37
N GLY A 463 1.52 -0.45 14.37
CA GLY A 463 0.14 0.02 14.24
C GLY A 463 0.06 1.49 13.79
N ILE A 464 0.91 2.38 14.32
CA ILE A 464 1.01 3.78 13.87
C ILE A 464 1.66 3.85 12.49
N TYR A 465 2.73 3.09 12.26
CA TYR A 465 3.48 3.04 11.00
C TYR A 465 2.59 2.66 9.81
N ILE A 466 1.68 1.70 10.01
CA ILE A 466 0.69 1.27 9.02
C ILE A 466 -0.26 2.41 8.63
N LEU A 467 -0.58 3.33 9.54
CA LEU A 467 -1.48 4.46 9.27
C LEU A 467 -0.90 5.51 8.32
N ALA A 468 0.42 5.53 8.12
CA ALA A 468 1.09 6.51 7.24
C ALA A 468 0.92 6.22 5.75
N HIS A 469 0.67 4.97 5.37
CA HIS A 469 0.64 4.54 3.98
C HIS A 469 -0.56 3.63 3.69
N TYR A 470 -1.10 3.72 2.46
CA TYR A 470 -2.18 2.85 2.01
C TYR A 470 -1.70 1.43 1.61
N GLN A 471 -0.39 1.23 1.37
CA GLN A 471 0.22 -0.08 1.12
C GLN A 471 1.34 -0.33 2.14
N ASN A 472 1.15 -1.31 3.01
CA ASN A 472 2.15 -1.77 3.95
C ASN A 472 2.34 -3.27 3.72
N ARG A 473 3.58 -3.68 3.49
CA ARG A 473 3.93 -5.07 3.24
C ARG A 473 4.79 -5.59 4.39
N PRO A 474 4.70 -6.88 4.72
CA PRO A 474 5.62 -7.50 5.69
C PRO A 474 7.09 -7.23 5.37
N ASN A 475 7.45 -7.17 4.08
CA ASN A 475 8.80 -6.80 3.65
C ASN A 475 9.24 -5.41 4.13
N ASP A 476 8.32 -4.44 4.27
CA ASP A 476 8.66 -3.09 4.75
C ASP A 476 9.09 -3.13 6.22
N ILE A 477 8.48 -4.02 7.02
CA ILE A 477 8.83 -4.21 8.44
C ILE A 477 10.16 -4.93 8.56
N ALA A 478 10.38 -5.99 7.77
CA ALA A 478 11.66 -6.69 7.76
C ALA A 478 12.79 -5.78 7.23
N MET A 479 12.54 -4.94 6.23
CA MET A 479 13.49 -3.94 5.78
C MET A 479 13.84 -2.94 6.90
N LEU A 480 12.84 -2.47 7.66
CA LEU A 480 13.06 -1.60 8.81
C LEU A 480 13.88 -2.30 9.90
N ALA A 481 13.64 -3.59 10.13
CA ALA A 481 14.37 -4.40 11.11
C ALA A 481 15.83 -4.60 10.71
N ASP A 482 16.08 -5.00 9.46
CA ASP A 482 17.33 -5.63 9.06
C ASP A 482 18.21 -4.76 8.18
N ALA A 483 17.65 -3.82 7.40
CA ALA A 483 18.46 -2.98 6.53
C ALA A 483 19.35 -2.01 7.35
N PRO A 484 20.67 -1.99 7.08
CA PRO A 484 21.60 -1.18 7.87
C PRO A 484 21.38 0.32 7.72
N HIS A 485 20.81 0.75 6.59
CA HIS A 485 20.54 2.15 6.29
C HIS A 485 19.13 2.61 6.72
N HIS A 486 18.37 1.82 7.47
CA HIS A 486 17.07 2.18 7.99
C HIS A 486 17.06 2.24 9.52
N ASP A 487 16.35 3.24 10.05
CA ASP A 487 16.06 3.39 11.48
C ASP A 487 14.69 4.05 11.67
N ALA A 488 14.19 4.05 12.92
CA ALA A 488 12.97 4.75 13.26
C ALA A 488 13.08 5.52 14.58
N PHE A 489 12.21 6.51 14.72
CA PHE A 489 12.07 7.35 15.90
C PHE A 489 10.60 7.37 16.33
N VAL A 490 10.39 7.56 17.63
CA VAL A 490 9.05 7.71 18.20
C VAL A 490 8.95 8.92 19.10
N LEU A 491 7.73 9.46 19.16
CA LEU A 491 7.30 10.38 20.20
C LEU A 491 6.39 9.60 21.15
N GLU A 492 6.87 9.40 22.38
CA GLU A 492 6.20 8.65 23.44
C GLU A 492 5.79 9.60 24.55
N LEU A 493 4.54 9.56 24.98
CA LEU A 493 4.05 10.33 26.13
C LEU A 493 4.63 9.78 27.44
N SER A 494 4.63 10.57 28.51
CA SER A 494 5.13 10.17 29.83
C SER A 494 4.45 8.92 30.40
N ASN A 495 3.23 8.60 29.96
CA ASN A 495 2.52 7.39 30.33
C ASN A 495 2.91 6.14 29.49
N GLY A 496 3.95 6.25 28.64
CA GLY A 496 4.46 5.15 27.82
C GLY A 496 3.73 4.95 26.48
N LYS A 497 2.74 5.77 26.14
CA LYS A 497 1.98 5.66 24.88
C LYS A 497 2.73 6.32 23.72
N ILE A 498 2.98 5.57 22.65
CA ILE A 498 3.55 6.09 21.41
C ILE A 498 2.44 6.81 20.64
N VAL A 499 2.66 8.07 20.25
CA VAL A 499 1.66 8.92 19.57
C VAL A 499 2.08 9.35 18.17
N ASN A 500 3.37 9.30 17.87
CA ASN A 500 3.91 9.57 16.52
C ASN A 500 5.11 8.66 16.26
N GLY A 501 5.28 8.23 14.99
CA GLY A 501 6.41 7.44 14.53
C GLY A 501 7.01 8.03 13.26
N ILE A 502 8.34 8.01 13.14
CA ILE A 502 9.09 8.38 11.96
C ILE A 502 10.02 7.25 11.56
N HIS A 503 9.92 6.80 10.31
CA HIS A 503 10.87 5.89 9.67
C HIS A 503 11.80 6.70 8.76
N ILE A 504 13.10 6.52 8.92
CA ILE A 504 14.13 7.19 8.12
C ILE A 504 14.99 6.19 7.34
N ALA A 505 15.56 6.67 6.24
CA ALA A 505 16.65 6.02 5.54
C ALA A 505 17.84 6.98 5.46
N TYR A 506 19.05 6.46 5.71
CA TYR A 506 20.30 7.18 5.51
C TYR A 506 20.63 7.18 4.02
N GLU A 507 20.84 8.37 3.44
CA GLU A 507 21.13 8.54 2.01
C GLU A 507 22.30 9.49 1.81
N GLY A 508 22.96 9.37 0.66
CA GLY A 508 24.14 10.19 0.32
C GLY A 508 25.46 9.61 0.85
N GLY A 509 26.49 10.43 0.91
CA GLY A 509 27.86 9.95 1.18
C GLY A 509 28.40 9.03 0.08
N ILE A 510 27.94 9.23 -1.16
CA ILE A 510 28.24 8.37 -2.32
C ILE A 510 29.62 8.73 -2.88
N ASP A 511 30.41 7.74 -3.22
CA ASP A 511 31.72 7.91 -3.85
C ASP A 511 31.62 8.39 -5.30
N GLU A 512 32.72 8.97 -5.80
CA GLU A 512 32.79 9.60 -7.14
C GLU A 512 32.49 8.58 -8.26
N ASP A 513 33.04 7.37 -8.17
CA ASP A 513 32.86 6.32 -9.19
C ASP A 513 31.40 5.90 -9.30
N THR A 514 30.71 5.78 -8.18
CA THR A 514 29.28 5.47 -8.13
C THR A 514 28.46 6.64 -8.68
N ILE A 515 28.81 7.89 -8.35
CA ILE A 515 28.14 9.10 -8.91
C ILE A 515 28.30 9.14 -10.44
N ASP A 516 29.48 8.84 -10.98
CA ASP A 516 29.69 8.81 -12.43
C ASP A 516 28.88 7.69 -13.13
N LYS A 517 28.70 6.55 -12.47
CA LYS A 517 27.78 5.49 -12.93
C LYS A 517 26.32 5.93 -12.89
N MET A 518 25.90 6.68 -11.85
CA MET A 518 24.53 7.23 -11.76
C MET A 518 24.23 8.16 -12.94
N LEU A 519 25.18 8.95 -13.39
CA LEU A 519 25.03 9.79 -14.59
C LEU A 519 24.87 8.99 -15.89
N LYS A 520 25.24 7.69 -15.89
CA LYS A 520 25.10 6.74 -16.99
C LYS A 520 23.96 5.71 -16.75
N ASP A 521 22.93 6.12 -16.03
CA ASP A 521 21.71 5.34 -15.70
C ASP A 521 21.82 4.25 -14.63
N TYR A 522 22.95 4.09 -13.97
CA TYR A 522 23.00 3.24 -12.78
C TYR A 522 22.09 3.79 -11.68
N LYS A 523 21.27 2.93 -11.09
CA LYS A 523 20.39 3.28 -9.95
C LYS A 523 20.93 2.65 -8.68
N PRO A 524 21.60 3.41 -7.79
CA PRO A 524 21.98 2.90 -6.50
C PRO A 524 20.70 2.61 -5.70
N LYS A 525 20.56 1.39 -5.19
CA LYS A 525 19.44 1.08 -4.29
C LYS A 525 19.50 2.01 -3.07
N GLY A 526 18.34 2.43 -2.56
CA GLY A 526 18.24 3.16 -1.30
C GLY A 526 18.58 4.66 -1.33
N ASN A 527 19.21 5.18 -2.37
CA ASN A 527 19.62 6.60 -2.48
C ASN A 527 18.68 7.40 -3.40
N ILE A 528 17.41 7.49 -3.05
CA ILE A 528 16.35 8.04 -3.92
C ILE A 528 16.55 9.53 -4.20
N ILE A 529 16.76 10.34 -3.16
CA ILE A 529 16.89 11.80 -3.31
C ILE A 529 18.20 12.16 -4.01
N PRO A 530 19.37 11.65 -3.62
CA PRO A 530 20.62 11.87 -4.37
C PRO A 530 20.56 11.42 -5.83
N ASP A 531 19.96 10.26 -6.13
CA ASP A 531 19.84 9.75 -7.49
C ASP A 531 19.05 10.71 -8.39
N ILE A 532 17.90 11.17 -7.93
CA ILE A 532 17.07 12.12 -8.66
C ILE A 532 17.81 13.46 -8.89
N ILE A 533 18.52 13.98 -7.88
CA ILE A 533 19.24 15.24 -8.01
C ILE A 533 20.40 15.12 -9.00
N VAL A 534 21.20 14.06 -8.91
CA VAL A 534 22.31 13.83 -9.84
C VAL A 534 21.80 13.67 -11.28
N LYS A 535 20.77 12.86 -11.50
CA LYS A 535 20.25 12.58 -12.84
C LYS A 535 19.52 13.74 -13.47
N HIS A 536 18.65 14.40 -12.73
CA HIS A 536 17.75 15.42 -13.29
C HIS A 536 18.32 16.84 -13.21
N TYR A 537 19.21 17.12 -12.26
CA TYR A 537 19.78 18.46 -12.04
C TYR A 537 21.28 18.53 -12.30
N ARG A 538 21.95 17.40 -12.51
CA ARG A 538 23.41 17.29 -12.77
C ARG A 538 24.27 17.91 -11.66
N ILE A 539 23.79 17.90 -10.41
CA ILE A 539 24.51 18.40 -9.24
C ILE A 539 25.13 17.21 -8.50
N LYS A 540 26.34 16.82 -8.92
CA LYS A 540 27.09 15.67 -8.36
C LYS A 540 27.40 15.83 -6.88
N GLU A 541 27.74 17.05 -6.47
CA GLU A 541 28.18 17.38 -5.11
C GLU A 541 27.10 17.07 -4.07
N PHE A 542 25.82 17.12 -4.44
CA PHE A 542 24.74 16.80 -3.53
C PHE A 542 24.78 15.33 -3.09
N ALA A 543 25.17 14.40 -3.95
CA ALA A 543 25.24 12.97 -3.61
C ALA A 543 26.36 12.64 -2.60
N LYS A 544 27.36 13.52 -2.45
CA LYS A 544 28.41 13.41 -1.44
C LYS A 544 27.94 13.83 -0.04
N LEU A 545 26.90 14.64 0.04
CA LEU A 545 26.30 15.06 1.31
C LEU A 545 25.60 13.89 1.99
N LYS A 546 25.67 13.84 3.32
CA LYS A 546 24.98 12.84 4.14
C LYS A 546 23.61 13.36 4.55
N GLY A 547 22.57 12.61 4.29
CA GLY A 547 21.22 13.04 4.62
C GLY A 547 20.32 11.95 5.16
N LEU A 548 19.18 12.41 5.66
CA LEU A 548 18.10 11.55 6.15
C LEU A 548 16.89 11.71 5.24
N ARG A 549 16.48 10.64 4.60
CA ARG A 549 15.17 10.64 3.96
C ARG A 549 14.12 10.11 4.92
N ILE A 550 13.13 10.92 5.24
CA ILE A 550 11.92 10.49 5.93
C ILE A 550 11.12 9.62 4.95
N VAL A 551 11.11 8.31 5.23
CA VAL A 551 10.37 7.31 4.44
C VAL A 551 8.90 7.39 4.80
N ARG A 552 8.59 7.49 6.11
CA ARG A 552 7.24 7.61 6.64
C ARG A 552 7.24 8.48 7.90
N ILE A 553 6.15 9.23 8.06
CA ILE A 553 5.81 9.92 9.31
C ILE A 553 4.32 9.74 9.56
N ALA A 554 3.94 9.28 10.74
CA ALA A 554 2.55 9.07 11.11
C ALA A 554 2.25 9.53 12.52
N THR A 555 1.05 10.05 12.70
CA THR A 555 0.45 10.39 14.00
C THR A 555 -0.89 9.68 14.10
N ILE A 556 -1.24 9.19 15.28
CA ILE A 556 -2.55 8.58 15.55
C ILE A 556 -3.66 9.53 15.06
N PRO A 557 -4.66 9.06 14.30
CA PRO A 557 -5.64 9.91 13.61
C PRO A 557 -6.43 10.83 14.52
N GLU A 558 -6.77 10.39 15.73
CA GLU A 558 -7.59 11.11 16.71
C GLU A 558 -6.92 12.37 17.28
N ILE A 559 -5.59 12.44 17.15
CA ILE A 559 -4.75 13.56 17.65
C ILE A 559 -3.97 14.25 16.54
N GLN A 560 -4.33 13.97 15.27
CA GLN A 560 -3.80 14.76 14.15
C GLN A 560 -4.26 16.22 14.26
N GLY A 561 -3.41 17.15 13.80
CA GLY A 561 -3.67 18.59 13.92
C GLY A 561 -3.21 19.21 15.24
N MET A 562 -2.83 18.42 16.26
CA MET A 562 -2.31 18.92 17.54
C MET A 562 -0.81 19.27 17.54
N GLY A 563 -0.16 19.30 16.38
CA GLY A 563 1.23 19.73 16.24
C GLY A 563 2.30 18.65 16.45
N LEU A 564 1.91 17.40 16.76
CA LEU A 564 2.84 16.30 17.07
C LEU A 564 3.80 15.97 15.92
N GLY A 565 3.32 15.97 14.67
CA GLY A 565 4.17 15.75 13.50
C GLY A 565 5.24 16.83 13.36
N SER A 566 4.89 18.10 13.59
CA SER A 566 5.84 19.22 13.55
C SER A 566 6.86 19.13 14.69
N LEU A 567 6.41 18.77 15.90
CA LEU A 567 7.30 18.55 17.04
C LEU A 567 8.32 17.44 16.76
N SER A 568 7.86 16.33 16.21
CA SER A 568 8.74 15.19 15.86
C SER A 568 9.76 15.56 14.76
N LEU A 569 9.34 16.35 13.76
CA LEU A 569 10.26 16.85 12.71
C LEU A 569 11.32 17.81 13.28
N ASP A 570 10.94 18.67 14.22
CA ASP A 570 11.88 19.57 14.88
C ASP A 570 12.90 18.80 15.72
N LYS A 571 12.45 17.81 16.50
CA LYS A 571 13.32 16.93 17.27
C LYS A 571 14.25 16.12 16.39
N LEU A 572 13.75 15.56 15.26
CA LEU A 572 14.57 14.85 14.29
C LEU A 572 15.62 15.77 13.65
N TYR A 573 15.25 17.01 13.34
CA TYR A 573 16.19 18.00 12.80
C TYR A 573 17.36 18.27 13.75
N ASN A 574 17.05 18.48 15.05
CA ASN A 574 18.07 18.71 16.06
C ASN A 574 18.98 17.48 16.23
N TRP A 575 18.39 16.28 16.27
CA TRP A 575 19.15 15.04 16.30
C TRP A 575 20.07 14.89 15.08
N ALA A 576 19.58 15.18 13.87
CA ALA A 576 20.35 15.09 12.65
C ALA A 576 21.53 16.10 12.64
N LYS A 577 21.30 17.31 13.14
CA LYS A 577 22.33 18.34 13.30
C LYS A 577 23.42 17.91 14.29
N GLU A 578 23.06 17.36 15.44
CA GLU A 578 23.97 16.84 16.46
C GLU A 578 24.79 15.65 15.94
N ASN A 579 24.25 14.88 14.98
CA ASN A 579 24.91 13.73 14.36
C ASN A 579 25.59 14.05 13.01
N ASN A 580 25.82 15.33 12.71
CA ASN A 580 26.57 15.80 11.54
C ASN A 580 25.99 15.37 10.18
N TYR A 581 24.66 15.35 10.05
CA TYR A 581 23.99 15.23 8.75
C TYR A 581 23.87 16.61 8.09
N ASP A 582 23.85 16.62 6.76
CA ASP A 582 23.81 17.84 5.96
C ASP A 582 22.38 18.27 5.61
N TRP A 583 21.44 17.31 5.50
CA TRP A 583 20.06 17.58 5.11
C TRP A 583 19.07 16.52 5.61
N ILE A 584 17.81 16.94 5.72
CA ILE A 584 16.66 16.03 5.87
C ILE A 584 15.73 16.23 4.68
N GLY A 585 15.21 15.18 4.10
CA GLY A 585 14.26 15.24 2.98
C GLY A 585 13.17 14.21 3.05
N SER A 586 12.19 14.32 2.16
CA SER A 586 11.14 13.32 1.96
C SER A 586 10.68 13.29 0.51
N SER A 587 10.19 12.13 0.06
CA SER A 587 9.49 11.94 -1.21
C SER A 587 8.08 11.45 -0.92
N PHE A 588 7.05 12.12 -1.44
CA PHE A 588 5.65 11.85 -1.11
C PHE A 588 4.72 12.17 -2.28
N GLY A 589 3.51 11.57 -2.32
CA GLY A 589 2.44 11.95 -3.24
C GLY A 589 1.96 13.37 -2.92
N ILE A 590 2.06 14.28 -3.91
CA ILE A 590 1.84 15.70 -3.66
C ILE A 590 0.36 16.04 -3.62
N THR A 591 -0.09 16.57 -2.47
CA THR A 591 -1.38 17.23 -2.27
C THR A 591 -1.14 18.60 -1.64
N TYR A 592 -2.16 19.47 -1.68
CA TYR A 592 -2.05 20.80 -1.08
C TYR A 592 -1.75 20.71 0.43
N GLU A 593 -2.44 19.84 1.14
CA GLU A 593 -2.33 19.66 2.60
C GLU A 593 -0.95 19.15 3.00
N LEU A 594 -0.46 18.11 2.31
CA LEU A 594 0.86 17.53 2.60
C LEU A 594 1.99 18.51 2.25
N LEU A 595 1.90 19.20 1.11
CA LEU A 595 2.90 20.21 0.76
C LEU A 595 2.92 21.36 1.78
N ASN A 596 1.73 21.81 2.22
CA ASN A 596 1.62 22.85 3.25
C ASN A 596 2.21 22.39 4.60
N PHE A 597 2.01 21.11 4.98
CA PHE A 597 2.64 20.54 6.17
C PHE A 597 4.17 20.61 6.10
N TRP A 598 4.76 20.16 4.99
CA TRP A 598 6.20 20.17 4.80
C TRP A 598 6.78 21.61 4.79
N GLN A 599 6.14 22.53 4.04
CA GLN A 599 6.60 23.91 3.95
C GLN A 599 6.49 24.66 5.29
N LYS A 600 5.44 24.45 6.09
CA LYS A 600 5.31 24.98 7.45
C LYS A 600 6.42 24.51 8.39
N ASN A 601 7.03 23.36 8.12
CA ASN A 601 8.17 22.83 8.85
C ASN A 601 9.52 23.17 8.21
N ASN A 602 9.56 24.20 7.32
CA ASN A 602 10.74 24.71 6.65
C ASN A 602 11.39 23.72 5.65
N PHE A 603 10.62 22.79 5.10
CA PHE A 603 11.07 22.00 3.96
C PHE A 603 10.79 22.73 2.66
N VAL A 604 11.71 22.62 1.71
CA VAL A 604 11.66 23.30 0.41
C VAL A 604 11.41 22.26 -0.68
N LEU A 605 10.41 22.50 -1.53
CA LEU A 605 10.14 21.64 -2.69
C LEU A 605 11.24 21.84 -3.75
N VAL A 606 11.83 20.73 -4.20
CA VAL A 606 12.97 20.75 -5.14
C VAL A 606 12.75 19.88 -6.39
N HIS A 607 11.72 19.03 -6.40
CA HIS A 607 11.45 18.17 -7.55
C HIS A 607 9.98 17.75 -7.58
N LEU A 608 9.47 17.50 -8.79
CA LEU A 608 8.18 16.86 -9.07
C LEU A 608 8.39 15.82 -10.16
N SER A 609 7.90 14.59 -9.95
CA SER A 609 7.98 13.52 -10.95
C SER A 609 7.13 13.85 -12.18
N PRO A 610 7.57 13.50 -13.40
CA PRO A 610 6.77 13.77 -14.61
C PRO A 610 5.58 12.82 -14.77
N GLU A 611 5.60 11.68 -14.10
CA GLU A 611 4.53 10.67 -14.15
C GLU A 611 3.82 10.57 -12.81
N LYS A 612 2.51 10.32 -12.89
CA LYS A 612 1.70 9.99 -11.72
C LYS A 612 1.98 8.56 -11.25
N ASN A 613 1.93 8.38 -9.95
CA ASN A 613 1.89 7.03 -9.39
C ASN A 613 0.64 6.31 -9.91
N LYS A 614 0.83 5.11 -10.48
CA LYS A 614 -0.26 4.33 -11.11
C LYS A 614 -1.34 3.89 -10.12
N VAL A 615 -1.02 3.85 -8.83
CA VAL A 615 -1.90 3.39 -7.77
C VAL A 615 -2.61 4.56 -7.08
N SER A 616 -1.85 5.60 -6.63
CA SER A 616 -2.43 6.75 -5.93
C SER A 616 -2.98 7.84 -6.87
N GLY A 617 -2.57 7.84 -8.14
CA GLY A 617 -2.94 8.87 -9.10
C GLY A 617 -2.29 10.24 -8.88
N GLU A 618 -1.34 10.35 -7.96
CA GLU A 618 -0.65 11.58 -7.57
C GLU A 618 0.74 11.66 -8.20
N TYR A 619 1.22 12.89 -8.44
CA TYR A 619 2.63 13.12 -8.72
C TYR A 619 3.46 13.00 -7.45
N SER A 620 4.71 12.55 -7.56
CA SER A 620 5.63 12.48 -6.42
C SER A 620 6.49 13.73 -6.32
N GLY A 621 6.42 14.43 -5.18
CA GLY A 621 7.25 15.59 -4.88
C GLY A 621 8.41 15.23 -3.96
N ILE A 622 9.55 15.95 -4.09
CA ILE A 622 10.67 15.87 -3.17
C ILE A 622 10.85 17.20 -2.46
N VAL A 623 10.89 17.13 -1.12
CA VAL A 623 11.21 18.27 -0.27
C VAL A 623 12.49 18.04 0.51
N ILE A 624 13.26 19.12 0.74
CA ILE A 624 14.52 19.08 1.51
C ILE A 624 14.54 20.23 2.50
N LYS A 625 14.98 19.96 3.73
CA LYS A 625 15.34 20.93 4.76
C LYS A 625 16.85 20.87 4.98
N PRO A 626 17.63 21.90 4.59
CA PRO A 626 19.08 21.92 4.79
C PRO A 626 19.41 22.08 6.28
N ILE A 627 20.58 21.60 6.70
CA ILE A 627 21.05 21.68 8.08
C ILE A 627 22.24 22.62 8.21
N ASN A 628 23.09 22.71 7.19
CA ASN A 628 24.28 23.58 7.19
C ASN A 628 24.31 24.49 5.95
N GLU A 629 25.23 25.47 5.95
CA GLU A 629 25.35 26.44 4.86
C GLU A 629 25.66 25.81 3.50
N GLY A 630 26.42 24.70 3.47
CA GLY A 630 26.78 24.01 2.23
C GLY A 630 25.54 23.41 1.57
N SER A 631 24.75 22.66 2.33
CA SER A 631 23.49 22.09 1.87
C SER A 631 22.45 23.17 1.53
N GLU A 632 22.40 24.27 2.30
CA GLU A 632 21.47 25.39 2.03
C GLU A 632 21.73 26.04 0.67
N LYS A 633 23.00 26.29 0.33
CA LYS A 633 23.38 26.84 -1.00
C LYS A 633 22.92 25.92 -2.13
N MET A 634 23.06 24.59 -1.96
CA MET A 634 22.63 23.61 -2.96
C MET A 634 21.10 23.53 -3.05
N VAL A 635 20.40 23.49 -1.93
CA VAL A 635 18.93 23.46 -1.91
C VAL A 635 18.34 24.74 -2.52
N LYS A 636 18.94 25.90 -2.26
CA LYS A 636 18.56 27.17 -2.89
C LYS A 636 18.66 27.08 -4.42
N LYS A 637 19.79 26.56 -4.94
CA LYS A 637 19.99 26.35 -6.37
C LYS A 637 18.96 25.38 -6.95
N LEU A 638 18.76 24.23 -6.29
CA LEU A 638 17.77 23.22 -6.71
C LEU A 638 16.35 23.79 -6.77
N ASN A 639 15.95 24.57 -5.77
CA ASN A 639 14.63 25.18 -5.73
C ASN A 639 14.41 26.18 -6.87
N TYR A 640 15.45 26.99 -7.20
CA TYR A 640 15.35 27.89 -8.35
C TYR A 640 15.17 27.12 -9.66
N GLU A 641 16.02 26.12 -9.93
CA GLU A 641 15.92 25.25 -11.11
C GLU A 641 14.58 24.51 -11.20
N PHE A 642 14.11 24.00 -10.08
CA PHE A 642 12.81 23.35 -10.00
C PHE A 642 11.68 24.30 -10.42
N ARG A 643 11.64 25.51 -9.86
CA ARG A 643 10.60 26.51 -10.17
C ARG A 643 10.64 26.93 -11.63
N TRP A 644 11.86 27.13 -12.18
CA TRP A 644 12.04 27.41 -13.60
C TRP A 644 11.48 26.27 -14.48
N ARG A 645 11.85 25.05 -14.20
CA ARG A 645 11.37 23.87 -14.94
C ARG A 645 9.87 23.68 -14.81
N LEU A 646 9.32 23.79 -13.60
CA LEU A 646 7.89 23.66 -13.34
C LEU A 646 7.07 24.63 -14.19
N ILE A 647 7.42 25.94 -14.16
CA ILE A 647 6.71 26.97 -14.94
C ILE A 647 6.67 26.63 -16.43
N ASN A 648 7.76 26.07 -16.97
CA ASN A 648 7.84 25.73 -18.40
C ASN A 648 7.14 24.41 -18.76
N GLN A 649 6.91 23.53 -17.80
CA GLN A 649 6.32 22.20 -18.02
C GLN A 649 4.83 22.13 -17.67
N ILE A 650 4.25 23.14 -17.01
CA ILE A 650 2.86 23.09 -16.52
C ILE A 650 1.86 22.82 -17.63
N SER A 651 1.98 23.48 -18.77
CA SER A 651 1.01 23.32 -19.88
C SER A 651 1.13 22.00 -20.63
N ASP A 652 2.23 21.29 -20.49
CA ASP A 652 2.54 20.06 -21.20
C ASP A 652 2.43 18.82 -20.26
N VAL A 653 3.24 18.79 -19.22
CA VAL A 653 3.36 17.62 -18.34
C VAL A 653 2.33 17.67 -17.21
N TYR A 654 2.09 18.85 -16.62
CA TYR A 654 1.31 19.02 -15.38
C TYR A 654 -0.01 19.76 -15.60
N PHE A 655 -0.58 19.66 -16.81
CA PHE A 655 -1.77 20.40 -17.27
C PHE A 655 -3.06 20.11 -16.48
N ASP A 656 -3.07 19.04 -15.71
CA ASP A 656 -4.22 18.57 -14.91
C ASP A 656 -4.12 18.94 -13.42
N LEU A 657 -3.04 19.63 -13.00
CA LEU A 657 -2.92 20.11 -11.63
C LEU A 657 -3.83 21.31 -11.36
N PRO A 658 -4.41 21.39 -10.14
CA PRO A 658 -5.17 22.56 -9.71
C PRO A 658 -4.28 23.82 -9.65
N PRO A 659 -4.77 25.00 -10.09
CA PRO A 659 -4.01 26.26 -9.99
C PRO A 659 -3.50 26.59 -8.59
N GLU A 660 -4.30 26.29 -7.56
CA GLU A 660 -3.96 26.50 -6.16
C GLU A 660 -2.76 25.66 -5.71
N LEU A 661 -2.70 24.42 -6.17
CA LEU A 661 -1.56 23.54 -5.88
C LEU A 661 -0.31 24.00 -6.64
N ILE A 662 -0.45 24.44 -7.90
CA ILE A 662 0.68 24.99 -8.67
C ILE A 662 1.24 26.23 -7.97
N LEU A 663 0.40 27.14 -7.52
CA LEU A 663 0.82 28.33 -6.79
C LEU A 663 1.55 27.94 -5.50
N LYS A 664 1.01 26.98 -4.76
CA LYS A 664 1.63 26.44 -3.54
C LYS A 664 3.00 25.80 -3.81
N MET A 665 3.18 25.10 -4.92
CA MET A 665 4.48 24.54 -5.33
C MET A 665 5.52 25.60 -5.70
N LEU A 666 5.09 26.76 -6.16
CA LEU A 666 5.98 27.89 -6.50
C LEU A 666 6.39 28.72 -5.28
N GLU A 667 5.78 28.52 -4.11
CA GLU A 667 6.23 29.17 -2.87
C GLU A 667 7.66 28.75 -2.51
N THR A 668 8.43 29.74 -2.02
CA THR A 668 9.82 29.53 -1.59
C THR A 668 10.21 30.47 -0.46
N PRO A 669 11.01 30.01 0.53
CA PRO A 669 11.59 30.90 1.54
C PRO A 669 12.75 31.73 1.01
N TYR A 670 13.30 31.38 -0.15
CA TYR A 670 14.48 32.01 -0.71
C TYR A 670 14.16 33.28 -1.52
N LYS A 671 15.13 34.19 -1.56
CA LYS A 671 15.09 35.42 -2.35
C LYS A 671 15.80 35.20 -3.67
N PHE A 672 15.07 35.45 -4.77
CA PHE A 672 15.56 35.26 -6.12
C PHE A 672 15.25 36.49 -7.01
N LYS A 673 16.17 36.76 -7.91
CA LYS A 673 15.94 37.57 -9.12
C LYS A 673 16.07 36.64 -10.32
N PRO A 674 15.25 36.80 -11.37
CA PRO A 674 15.44 36.03 -12.60
C PRO A 674 16.85 36.19 -13.17
N HIS A 675 17.44 35.12 -13.71
CA HIS A 675 18.78 35.15 -14.30
C HIS A 675 18.88 35.93 -15.61
N TYR A 676 17.74 36.30 -16.18
CA TYR A 676 17.64 37.03 -17.42
C TYR A 676 16.96 38.38 -17.20
N LYS A 677 17.31 39.36 -18.07
CA LYS A 677 16.60 40.63 -18.14
C LYS A 677 15.36 40.48 -19.03
N LEU A 678 14.26 41.09 -18.62
CA LEU A 678 13.05 41.13 -19.43
C LEU A 678 13.27 42.11 -20.60
N ASN A 679 13.76 41.57 -21.71
CA ASN A 679 13.98 42.36 -22.93
C ASN A 679 12.74 42.31 -23.80
N LEU A 680 11.98 43.39 -23.83
CA LEU A 680 10.80 43.55 -24.68
C LEU A 680 11.13 44.50 -25.84
N THR A 681 10.55 44.21 -27.00
CA THR A 681 10.61 45.17 -28.15
C THR A 681 9.64 46.32 -27.92
N ASP A 682 9.88 47.45 -28.60
CA ASP A 682 8.98 48.62 -28.51
C ASP A 682 7.53 48.24 -28.87
N ASN A 683 7.34 47.45 -29.92
CA ASN A 683 5.98 46.95 -30.29
C ASN A 683 5.36 46.07 -29.23
N GLN A 684 6.13 45.30 -28.48
CA GLN A 684 5.63 44.51 -27.36
C GLN A 684 5.19 45.41 -26.20
N ILE A 685 5.93 46.44 -25.91
CA ILE A 685 5.61 47.44 -24.88
C ILE A 685 4.31 48.18 -25.28
N GLU A 686 4.23 48.65 -26.51
CA GLU A 686 3.03 49.36 -27.03
C GLU A 686 1.79 48.46 -26.98
N ARG A 687 1.88 47.17 -27.36
CA ARG A 687 0.78 46.22 -27.26
C ARG A 687 0.36 45.93 -25.81
N LEU A 688 1.32 45.84 -24.91
CA LEU A 688 1.07 45.67 -23.48
C LEU A 688 0.33 46.87 -22.90
N GLU A 689 0.78 48.11 -23.20
CA GLU A 689 0.17 49.33 -22.77
C GLU A 689 -1.24 49.51 -23.39
N GLY A 690 -1.38 49.20 -24.69
CA GLY A 690 -2.66 49.15 -25.36
C GLY A 690 -3.62 48.17 -24.71
N TYR A 691 -3.17 46.98 -24.34
CA TYR A 691 -4.00 46.04 -23.59
C TYR A 691 -4.39 46.57 -22.19
N LEU A 692 -3.48 47.24 -21.49
CA LEU A 692 -3.75 47.76 -20.14
C LEU A 692 -4.59 49.01 -20.07
N SER A 693 -4.57 49.87 -21.11
CA SER A 693 -5.21 51.21 -21.11
C SER A 693 -6.41 51.37 -22.09
N SER A 694 -6.46 50.53 -23.13
CA SER A 694 -7.46 50.61 -24.19
C SER A 694 -8.34 49.35 -24.32
N PRO A 695 -9.31 49.32 -25.24
CA PRO A 695 -10.14 48.14 -25.49
C PRO A 695 -9.44 46.98 -26.20
N MET A 696 -8.10 47.04 -26.38
CA MET A 696 -7.34 45.93 -26.97
C MET A 696 -7.58 44.60 -26.23
N THR A 697 -7.75 43.55 -27.02
CA THR A 697 -7.98 42.20 -26.42
C THR A 697 -6.74 41.57 -25.86
N TYR A 698 -6.91 40.63 -24.94
CA TYR A 698 -5.79 39.86 -24.37
C TYR A 698 -4.97 39.16 -25.45
N GLU A 699 -5.62 38.63 -26.47
CA GLU A 699 -4.99 37.83 -27.54
C GLU A 699 -3.92 38.64 -28.29
N ALA A 700 -4.11 39.94 -28.41
CA ALA A 700 -3.15 40.82 -29.08
C ALA A 700 -1.85 41.06 -28.29
N ALA A 701 -1.87 40.86 -26.98
CA ALA A 701 -0.72 41.05 -26.07
C ALA A 701 -0.35 39.76 -25.30
N ALA A 702 -0.90 38.59 -25.66
CA ALA A 702 -0.77 37.37 -24.89
C ALA A 702 0.66 36.90 -24.67
N ASP A 703 1.53 37.07 -25.69
CA ASP A 703 2.97 36.74 -25.65
C ASP A 703 3.70 37.57 -24.57
N VAL A 704 3.57 38.87 -24.61
CA VAL A 704 4.25 39.77 -23.67
C VAL A 704 3.68 39.66 -22.26
N VAL A 705 2.36 39.50 -22.10
CA VAL A 705 1.72 39.32 -20.80
C VAL A 705 2.20 38.02 -20.13
N LYS A 706 2.35 36.95 -20.90
CA LYS A 706 2.90 35.69 -20.38
C LYS A 706 4.36 35.82 -19.93
N LEU A 707 5.21 36.48 -20.72
CA LEU A 707 6.61 36.77 -20.36
C LEU A 707 6.70 37.57 -19.06
N LEU A 708 5.87 38.61 -18.94
CA LEU A 708 5.81 39.47 -17.77
C LEU A 708 5.43 38.65 -16.51
N TYR A 709 4.42 37.78 -16.64
CA TYR A 709 3.96 36.96 -15.52
C TYR A 709 5.01 35.91 -15.12
N ILE A 710 5.68 35.26 -16.07
CA ILE A 710 6.78 34.32 -15.76
C ILE A 710 7.92 35.04 -15.02
N TYR A 711 8.27 36.25 -15.44
CA TYR A 711 9.30 37.07 -14.75
C TYR A 711 8.87 37.37 -13.32
N TYR A 712 7.61 37.80 -13.13
CA TYR A 712 6.98 38.03 -11.80
C TYR A 712 7.05 36.79 -10.91
N LEU A 713 6.70 35.61 -11.43
CA LEU A 713 6.72 34.34 -10.66
C LEU A 713 8.12 33.98 -10.18
N LEU A 714 9.13 34.17 -11.00
CA LEU A 714 10.53 33.87 -10.66
C LEU A 714 11.16 34.87 -9.68
N TYR A 715 10.61 36.08 -9.60
CA TYR A 715 11.08 37.13 -8.68
C TYR A 715 10.43 36.91 -7.29
N THR A 716 11.25 36.87 -6.22
CA THR A 716 10.79 36.63 -4.85
C THR A 716 11.41 37.58 -3.81
N GLU A 717 11.97 38.72 -4.22
CA GLU A 717 12.45 39.74 -3.29
C GLU A 717 11.28 40.45 -2.57
N LYS A 718 11.60 41.21 -1.53
CA LYS A 718 10.60 41.84 -0.64
C LYS A 718 9.71 42.89 -1.32
N ASP A 719 10.20 43.52 -2.37
CA ASP A 719 9.52 44.57 -3.15
C ASP A 719 8.51 44.03 -4.16
N LYS A 720 8.39 42.68 -4.28
CA LYS A 720 7.41 42.05 -5.16
C LYS A 720 5.99 42.39 -4.71
N PRO A 721 5.11 42.92 -5.59
CA PRO A 721 3.73 43.22 -5.25
C PRO A 721 2.94 41.93 -5.03
N LYS A 722 1.95 41.96 -4.12
CA LYS A 722 1.03 40.84 -3.91
C LYS A 722 -0.14 40.93 -4.89
N ILE A 723 -0.54 39.77 -5.39
CA ILE A 723 -1.72 39.57 -6.26
C ILE A 723 -2.76 38.77 -5.50
N ASP A 724 -4.00 39.28 -5.42
CA ASP A 724 -5.05 38.69 -4.57
C ASP A 724 -5.65 37.37 -5.13
N LYS A 725 -5.69 37.25 -6.46
CA LYS A 725 -6.29 36.07 -7.14
C LYS A 725 -5.31 35.47 -8.15
N GLU A 726 -4.09 35.21 -7.67
CA GLU A 726 -2.99 34.73 -8.51
C GLU A 726 -3.30 33.38 -9.18
N GLU A 727 -4.19 32.57 -8.61
CA GLU A 727 -4.66 31.30 -9.18
C GLU A 727 -5.33 31.50 -10.55
N LEU A 728 -6.01 32.65 -10.77
CA LEU A 728 -6.57 32.97 -12.08
C LEU A 728 -5.48 33.18 -13.14
N LEU A 729 -4.38 33.81 -12.75
CA LEU A 729 -3.23 34.03 -13.62
C LEU A 729 -2.52 32.69 -13.94
N ILE A 730 -2.37 31.80 -12.94
CA ILE A 730 -1.88 30.42 -13.16
C ILE A 730 -2.74 29.71 -14.20
N GLY A 731 -4.06 29.71 -13.99
CA GLY A 731 -5.01 29.09 -14.92
C GLY A 731 -4.89 29.66 -16.34
N LYS A 732 -4.78 30.98 -16.47
CA LYS A 732 -4.72 31.64 -17.79
C LYS A 732 -3.38 31.48 -18.48
N PHE A 733 -2.25 31.74 -17.77
CA PHE A 733 -0.95 31.90 -18.41
C PHE A 733 -0.10 30.63 -18.39
N LEU A 734 -0.20 29.81 -17.35
CA LEU A 734 0.59 28.58 -17.25
C LEU A 734 -0.20 27.35 -17.74
N LEU A 735 -1.47 27.20 -17.36
CA LEU A 735 -2.33 26.10 -17.80
C LEU A 735 -3.01 26.36 -19.16
N SER A 736 -2.86 27.56 -19.73
CA SER A 736 -3.45 27.99 -21.02
C SER A 736 -4.96 27.82 -21.09
N TRP A 737 -5.69 27.97 -19.95
CA TRP A 737 -7.13 27.82 -19.91
C TRP A 737 -7.87 28.92 -20.68
N SER A 738 -8.97 28.52 -21.31
CA SER A 738 -9.89 29.49 -21.89
C SER A 738 -10.60 30.28 -20.79
N PHE A 739 -11.09 31.48 -21.10
CA PHE A 739 -11.91 32.26 -20.14
C PHE A 739 -13.21 31.52 -19.76
N ALA A 740 -13.72 30.62 -20.61
CA ALA A 740 -14.83 29.76 -20.28
C ALA A 740 -14.46 28.78 -19.16
N LYS A 741 -13.34 28.07 -19.32
CA LYS A 741 -12.84 27.12 -18.29
C LYS A 741 -12.53 27.82 -16.96
N ILE A 742 -11.93 29.02 -16.99
CA ILE A 742 -11.69 29.84 -15.79
C ILE A 742 -13.03 30.19 -15.10
N SER A 743 -14.01 30.64 -15.88
CA SER A 743 -15.33 30.98 -15.38
C SER A 743 -16.02 29.80 -14.70
N ASP A 744 -15.96 28.63 -15.33
CA ASP A 744 -16.56 27.39 -14.82
C ASP A 744 -15.86 26.86 -13.57
N TYR A 745 -14.52 26.89 -13.54
CA TYR A 745 -13.72 26.39 -12.42
C TYR A 745 -13.86 27.26 -11.17
N PHE A 746 -13.66 28.60 -11.33
CA PHE A 746 -13.69 29.55 -10.22
C PHE A 746 -15.08 30.10 -9.90
N LYS A 747 -16.13 29.68 -10.64
CA LYS A 747 -17.53 30.12 -10.46
C LYS A 747 -17.69 31.65 -10.54
N ILE A 748 -17.00 32.29 -11.45
CA ILE A 748 -17.04 33.73 -11.71
C ILE A 748 -17.45 34.03 -13.16
N LYS A 749 -18.04 35.21 -13.45
CA LYS A 749 -18.41 35.60 -14.82
C LYS A 749 -17.15 35.83 -15.68
N LYS A 750 -17.18 35.44 -16.96
CA LYS A 750 -16.07 35.66 -17.91
C LYS A 750 -15.56 37.10 -17.93
N PHE A 751 -16.48 38.07 -17.88
CA PHE A 751 -16.16 39.51 -17.85
C PHE A 751 -15.37 39.86 -16.57
N GLU A 752 -15.77 39.36 -15.42
CA GLU A 752 -15.06 39.56 -14.15
C GLU A 752 -13.66 38.98 -14.18
N ALA A 753 -13.52 37.73 -14.68
CA ALA A 753 -12.22 37.11 -14.86
C ALA A 753 -11.26 37.96 -15.71
N ARG A 754 -11.74 38.47 -16.85
CA ARG A 754 -10.94 39.37 -17.69
C ARG A 754 -10.56 40.66 -16.99
N LYS A 755 -11.49 41.27 -16.23
CA LYS A 755 -11.20 42.49 -15.47
C LYS A 755 -10.19 42.31 -14.38
N VAL A 756 -10.28 41.19 -13.62
CA VAL A 756 -9.32 40.85 -12.56
C VAL A 756 -7.94 40.60 -13.16
N ILE A 757 -7.84 39.76 -14.19
CA ILE A 757 -6.55 39.44 -14.84
C ILE A 757 -5.89 40.71 -15.38
N LYS A 758 -6.67 41.60 -16.06
CA LYS A 758 -6.12 42.87 -16.58
C LYS A 758 -5.64 43.78 -15.47
N ARG A 759 -6.36 43.92 -14.37
CA ARG A 759 -5.97 44.66 -13.16
C ARG A 759 -4.64 44.17 -12.62
N ASP A 760 -4.54 42.85 -12.46
CA ASP A 760 -3.39 42.22 -11.80
C ASP A 760 -2.14 42.31 -12.68
N ILE A 761 -2.27 42.17 -13.99
CA ILE A 761 -1.17 42.45 -14.94
C ILE A 761 -0.73 43.92 -14.91
N LYS A 762 -1.68 44.88 -14.72
CA LYS A 762 -1.37 46.29 -14.55
C LYS A 762 -0.55 46.55 -13.29
N ILE A 763 -0.80 45.86 -12.20
CA ILE A 763 0.00 45.91 -10.97
C ILE A 763 1.44 45.46 -11.27
N ILE A 764 1.60 44.32 -11.95
CA ILE A 764 2.93 43.80 -12.31
C ILE A 764 3.67 44.74 -13.25
N TYR A 765 2.98 45.28 -14.25
CA TYR A 765 3.55 46.26 -15.20
C TYR A 765 4.06 47.49 -14.47
N ASN A 766 3.26 48.11 -13.62
CA ASN A 766 3.66 49.31 -12.88
C ASN A 766 4.84 49.06 -11.96
N TRP A 767 4.92 47.88 -11.33
CA TRP A 767 6.06 47.51 -10.50
C TRP A 767 7.36 47.32 -11.27
N LEU A 768 7.29 46.85 -12.54
CA LEU A 768 8.50 46.60 -13.34
C LEU A 768 8.99 47.80 -14.13
N PHE A 769 8.07 48.71 -14.55
CA PHE A 769 8.39 49.79 -15.52
C PHE A 769 8.11 51.22 -14.98
N LYS A 770 7.46 51.34 -13.84
CA LYS A 770 7.21 52.63 -13.16
C LYS A 770 7.76 52.63 -11.74
#